data_ab52248edc94446ac208c5e8e3dc68d8
#
_entry.id   ab52248edc94446ac208c5e8e3dc68d8
#
_cell.length_a   1.000
_cell.length_b   1.000
_cell.length_c   1.000
_cell.angle_alpha   90.00
_cell.angle_beta   90.00
_cell.angle_gamma   90.00
#
_symmetry.space_group_name_H-M   'P 1'
#
loop_
_entity.id
_entity.type
_entity.pdbx_description
1 polymer ?
#
loop_
_entity_poly.entity_id
_entity_poly.type
_entity_poly.pdbx_seq_one_letter_code
_entity_poly.pdbx_strand_id
1 'polypeptide(L)'
;MGNDLNIMQQVDEYTKDLPDYNYALGRTLMQPFKPANSGSRALMYSIHTEQHMVLNNAEVPIIQTGYETEFGRKSNSYVENDKNLKILFKINKFDFTNKHYYLIVQDVDTGMYDVIERVSYNYNTESYGFWWNNERLDNLKVGDILHNKDVIKTSIGFDEYTNKMNGVNLLTLYLSCAQNMEDSVIISETAAKKLETVLVKNNSISINDNDILLDLYGSNGIYKTFPNIGEEVKDGVFCAIRRIENDNILFTMSQSNLRDTMLSDRNITMDGIVADINVFTNNPEALTGSRYNEQLLFYYNQYMNFCRQVNDIVGPLAMTESHMLSYELKKLYGTCRDAILGKGYFDSKQFNHVIMEVTTVQALPMCAGDKMSDRYGGKGVVSQILPDEMMPMLDNGKRVEVVKNQSTCINRENIGQLNEQSLSFIGMRILDYFKLEVLSATEKCYMWYDFVNMVDPAQANFFKENVNFDDEFEAKVFIDSLFEDDGIILSIQPFTTTINIDTLSDIYRKFSWIKQYKVKVPMVDSNGNVRMVQTRRPMSAGKIYHYRLKQYAEEKFSVTSLSATNLKNLNTRSKANKMYEAKFTKTPIMFGFMEAGDMMHLGVQYVVMLLMLYSSSPLGRRLTEQLLTGDPYNIDIRLDHQSKNRNAEIINALMETMGLELVFNKIPKKRKQMVLNVMAKVVPPSRFAPKTNIRDIMGRFDELPMMYNAAMTERQSKNPLCLKVMCKKVGDDENDGNRKPEDDIESSQIRRP
;
A
#
# COMPACT_ATOMS: atom_id res chain seq x y z
N MET A 1 -19.35 14.84 31.31
CA MET A 1 -18.15 15.68 31.51
C MET A 1 -17.38 15.43 32.81
N GLY A 2 -17.99 14.99 33.94
CA GLY A 2 -17.24 14.69 35.15
C GLY A 2 -16.54 13.32 35.19
N ASN A 3 -17.05 12.34 34.46
CA ASN A 3 -16.50 10.98 34.44
C ASN A 3 -15.31 10.85 33.51
N ASP A 4 -15.24 11.62 32.40
CA ASP A 4 -14.18 11.51 31.39
C ASP A 4 -12.83 12.02 31.90
N LEU A 5 -12.83 13.06 32.76
CA LEU A 5 -11.64 13.55 33.45
C LEU A 5 -11.07 12.51 34.42
N ASN A 6 -11.93 11.70 35.02
CA ASN A 6 -11.53 10.67 35.97
C ASN A 6 -10.82 9.47 35.27
N ILE A 7 -11.32 9.09 34.08
CA ILE A 7 -10.71 8.02 33.28
C ILE A 7 -9.34 8.45 32.75
N MET A 8 -9.19 9.69 32.26
CA MET A 8 -7.91 10.22 31.79
C MET A 8 -6.88 10.33 32.91
N GLN A 9 -7.29 10.74 34.12
CA GLN A 9 -6.42 10.76 35.30
C GLN A 9 -6.00 9.36 35.73
N GLN A 10 -6.89 8.38 35.66
CA GLN A 10 -6.62 6.98 35.98
C GLN A 10 -5.65 6.35 34.97
N VAL A 11 -5.80 6.67 33.68
CA VAL A 11 -4.84 6.24 32.64
C VAL A 11 -3.47 6.88 32.86
N ASP A 12 -3.41 8.15 33.26
CA ASP A 12 -2.14 8.81 33.62
C ASP A 12 -1.48 8.17 34.84
N GLU A 13 -2.26 7.70 35.79
CA GLU A 13 -1.75 7.03 37.00
C GLU A 13 -1.22 5.62 36.68
N TYR A 14 -1.92 4.87 35.82
CA TYR A 14 -1.49 3.56 35.33
C TYR A 14 -0.23 3.63 34.43
N THR A 15 -0.05 4.69 33.67
CA THR A 15 1.10 4.86 32.76
C THR A 15 2.34 5.44 33.46
N LYS A 16 2.23 5.97 34.68
CA LYS A 16 3.38 6.53 35.44
C LYS A 16 4.48 5.51 35.73
N ASP A 17 4.11 4.25 35.91
CA ASP A 17 5.04 3.17 36.24
C ASP A 17 5.59 2.46 34.98
N LEU A 18 5.18 2.86 33.78
CA LEU A 18 5.74 2.30 32.56
C LEU A 18 7.18 2.78 32.36
N PRO A 19 8.12 1.86 32.06
CA PRO A 19 9.50 2.25 31.82
C PRO A 19 9.61 3.25 30.67
N ASP A 20 10.42 4.28 30.82
CA ASP A 20 10.63 5.31 29.78
C ASP A 20 11.52 4.80 28.63
N TYR A 21 11.08 3.70 28.00
CA TYR A 21 11.70 3.15 26.78
C TYR A 21 11.24 3.83 25.51
N ASN A 22 10.31 4.80 25.59
CA ASN A 22 9.69 5.49 24.47
C ASN A 22 10.73 6.10 23.52
N TYR A 23 11.81 6.68 24.06
CA TYR A 23 12.86 7.29 23.26
C TYR A 23 13.75 6.28 22.52
N ALA A 24 13.96 5.09 23.09
CA ALA A 24 14.85 4.09 22.51
C ALA A 24 14.12 3.11 21.55
N LEU A 25 12.87 2.78 21.83
CA LEU A 25 12.16 1.69 21.17
C LEU A 25 10.97 2.15 20.32
N GLY A 26 10.46 3.35 20.58
CA GLY A 26 9.40 3.97 19.78
C GLY A 26 8.20 3.04 19.56
N ARG A 27 7.76 2.94 18.31
CA ARG A 27 6.56 2.17 17.90
C ARG A 27 6.60 0.69 18.25
N THR A 28 7.80 0.13 18.50
CA THR A 28 7.92 -1.29 18.87
C THR A 28 7.30 -1.60 20.22
N LEU A 29 7.02 -0.58 21.03
CA LEU A 29 6.32 -0.73 22.32
C LEU A 29 4.84 -1.10 22.18
N MET A 30 4.23 -0.88 21.02
CA MET A 30 2.87 -1.34 20.73
C MET A 30 2.81 -2.81 20.27
N GLN A 31 3.91 -3.56 20.38
CA GLN A 31 3.96 -4.99 20.11
C GLN A 31 3.82 -5.80 21.39
N PRO A 32 2.70 -6.46 21.66
CA PRO A 32 2.60 -7.38 22.78
C PRO A 32 3.44 -8.64 22.53
N PHE A 33 3.74 -9.40 23.58
CA PHE A 33 4.54 -10.63 23.52
C PHE A 33 5.88 -10.49 22.80
N LYS A 34 6.54 -9.34 22.94
CA LYS A 34 7.79 -9.05 22.24
C LYS A 34 8.89 -10.09 22.49
N PRO A 35 9.10 -10.60 23.72
CA PRO A 35 10.10 -11.65 24.00
C PRO A 35 9.81 -13.00 23.31
N ALA A 36 8.59 -13.24 22.90
CA ALA A 36 8.20 -14.48 22.20
C ALA A 36 8.48 -14.44 20.67
N ASN A 37 9.15 -13.39 20.19
CA ASN A 37 9.45 -13.23 18.76
C ASN A 37 10.95 -13.11 18.55
N SER A 38 11.43 -13.50 17.35
CA SER A 38 12.82 -13.22 16.97
C SER A 38 13.06 -11.71 16.86
N GLY A 39 14.27 -11.26 17.17
CA GLY A 39 14.63 -9.84 17.16
C GLY A 39 14.40 -9.18 15.79
N SER A 40 14.68 -9.90 14.70
CA SER A 40 14.40 -9.43 13.33
C SER A 40 12.91 -9.18 13.08
N ARG A 41 12.02 -10.01 13.63
CA ARG A 41 10.57 -9.84 13.49
C ARG A 41 10.03 -8.69 14.31
N ALA A 42 10.58 -8.46 15.50
CA ALA A 42 10.26 -7.29 16.30
C ALA A 42 10.62 -5.99 15.57
N LEU A 43 11.78 -5.94 14.90
CA LEU A 43 12.16 -4.79 14.07
C LEU A 43 11.28 -4.65 12.81
N MET A 44 10.91 -5.75 12.17
CA MET A 44 9.99 -5.73 11.02
C MET A 44 8.62 -5.17 11.39
N TYR A 45 8.12 -5.41 12.58
CA TYR A 45 6.89 -4.80 13.06
C TYR A 45 6.98 -3.26 13.03
N SER A 46 8.08 -2.67 13.52
CA SER A 46 8.28 -1.21 13.49
C SER A 46 8.21 -0.67 12.06
N ILE A 47 8.88 -1.34 11.11
CA ILE A 47 8.84 -0.97 9.70
C ILE A 47 7.43 -1.10 9.13
N HIS A 48 6.72 -2.18 9.45
CA HIS A 48 5.35 -2.37 8.97
C HIS A 48 4.40 -1.33 9.54
N THR A 49 4.61 -0.88 10.79
CA THR A 49 3.81 0.20 11.39
C THR A 49 4.04 1.55 10.71
N GLU A 50 5.21 1.78 10.09
CA GLU A 50 5.44 2.96 9.25
C GLU A 50 4.77 2.85 7.89
N GLN A 51 4.56 1.62 7.42
CA GLN A 51 3.97 1.32 6.12
C GLN A 51 2.46 1.05 6.19
N HIS A 52 1.83 1.16 7.36
CA HIS A 52 0.39 0.94 7.48
C HIS A 52 -0.41 2.08 6.86
N MET A 53 -1.58 1.76 6.36
CA MET A 53 -2.57 2.73 5.90
C MET A 53 -3.63 2.94 6.99
N VAL A 54 -4.11 4.16 7.15
CA VAL A 54 -5.22 4.42 8.08
C VAL A 54 -6.49 3.89 7.45
N LEU A 55 -7.18 3.01 8.17
CA LEU A 55 -8.40 2.36 7.69
C LEU A 55 -9.64 3.21 8.01
N ASN A 56 -10.67 3.12 7.15
CA ASN A 56 -11.94 3.81 7.40
C ASN A 56 -12.66 3.28 8.63
N ASN A 57 -12.55 1.97 8.88
CA ASN A 57 -13.21 1.27 9.97
C ASN A 57 -12.17 0.61 10.89
N ALA A 58 -11.17 1.38 11.33
CA ALA A 58 -10.17 0.88 12.25
C ALA A 58 -10.79 0.53 13.61
N GLU A 59 -10.27 -0.51 14.24
CA GLU A 59 -10.70 -0.99 15.56
C GLU A 59 -9.54 -0.87 16.56
N VAL A 60 -9.87 -0.74 17.83
CA VAL A 60 -8.90 -0.88 18.92
C VAL A 60 -8.46 -2.34 19.00
N PRO A 61 -7.17 -2.64 19.20
CA PRO A 61 -6.73 -4.03 19.36
C PRO A 61 -7.31 -4.64 20.64
N ILE A 62 -7.79 -5.87 20.58
CA ILE A 62 -8.29 -6.63 21.75
C ILE A 62 -7.14 -6.85 22.76
N ILE A 63 -5.92 -7.09 22.28
CA ILE A 63 -4.75 -7.17 23.13
C ILE A 63 -3.96 -5.88 23.00
N GLN A 64 -3.93 -5.08 24.07
CA GLN A 64 -3.30 -3.78 24.14
C GLN A 64 -1.99 -3.85 24.92
N THR A 65 -1.10 -2.90 24.69
CA THR A 65 0.16 -2.78 25.44
C THR A 65 0.14 -1.62 26.43
N GLY A 66 -0.87 -0.73 26.35
CA GLY A 66 -0.96 0.53 27.09
C GLY A 66 -0.21 1.69 26.40
N TYR A 67 0.64 1.41 25.41
CA TYR A 67 1.35 2.46 24.66
C TYR A 67 0.53 3.04 23.50
N GLU A 68 -0.58 2.42 23.12
CA GLU A 68 -1.49 2.90 22.09
C GLU A 68 -2.04 4.28 22.42
N THR A 69 -2.44 4.50 23.67
CA THR A 69 -2.95 5.78 24.19
C THR A 69 -1.85 6.84 24.20
N GLU A 70 -0.66 6.48 24.66
CA GLU A 70 0.48 7.41 24.73
C GLU A 70 0.87 7.91 23.31
N PHE A 71 0.88 7.01 22.33
CA PHE A 71 1.08 7.39 20.92
C PHE A 71 -0.03 8.26 20.38
N GLY A 72 -1.29 7.96 20.73
CA GLY A 72 -2.43 8.74 20.33
C GLY A 72 -2.39 10.17 20.86
N ARG A 73 -2.07 10.34 22.12
CA ARG A 73 -1.94 11.65 22.74
C ARG A 73 -0.88 12.51 22.04
N LYS A 74 0.26 11.92 21.65
CA LYS A 74 1.35 12.65 20.97
C LYS A 74 1.09 12.85 19.46
N SER A 75 0.21 12.08 18.86
CA SER A 75 -0.08 12.12 17.44
C SER A 75 -1.28 13.00 17.07
N ASN A 76 -2.19 13.24 18.00
CA ASN A 76 -3.34 14.11 17.80
C ASN A 76 -2.92 15.59 17.89
N SER A 77 -3.64 16.44 17.18
CA SER A 77 -3.47 17.88 17.31
C SER A 77 -4.24 18.38 18.52
N TYR A 78 -3.55 18.92 19.49
CA TYR A 78 -4.12 19.50 20.69
C TYR A 78 -3.42 20.81 21.06
N VAL A 79 -4.02 21.59 21.94
CA VAL A 79 -3.40 22.79 22.50
C VAL A 79 -2.25 22.36 23.38
N GLU A 80 -1.07 22.94 23.13
CA GLU A 80 0.15 22.66 23.90
C GLU A 80 -0.05 22.95 25.39
N ASN A 81 0.73 22.26 26.22
CA ASN A 81 0.73 22.52 27.66
C ASN A 81 1.02 23.98 27.93
N ASP A 82 0.30 24.54 28.89
CA ASP A 82 0.44 25.91 29.39
C ASP A 82 0.04 27.01 28.39
N LYS A 83 -0.78 26.68 27.38
CA LYS A 83 -1.35 27.65 26.45
C LYS A 83 -2.87 27.71 26.54
N ASN A 84 -3.40 28.92 26.50
CA ASN A 84 -4.83 29.20 26.36
C ASN A 84 -5.03 30.07 25.10
N LEU A 85 -5.63 29.51 24.05
CA LEU A 85 -5.72 30.14 22.74
C LEU A 85 -7.09 30.77 22.51
N LYS A 86 -7.14 32.10 22.39
CA LYS A 86 -8.37 32.82 22.02
C LYS A 86 -8.45 33.00 20.51
N ILE A 87 -9.59 32.64 19.92
CA ILE A 87 -9.84 32.78 18.49
C ILE A 87 -10.14 34.23 18.16
N LEU A 88 -9.31 34.86 17.33
CA LEU A 88 -9.47 36.26 16.92
C LEU A 88 -10.18 36.38 15.57
N PHE A 89 -9.75 35.61 14.57
CA PHE A 89 -10.27 35.66 13.21
C PHE A 89 -10.42 34.27 12.62
N LYS A 90 -11.41 34.14 11.71
CA LYS A 90 -11.62 32.99 10.86
C LYS A 90 -11.52 33.40 9.40
N ILE A 91 -10.57 32.86 8.66
CA ILE A 91 -10.30 33.20 7.26
C ILE A 91 -10.62 31.98 6.41
N ASN A 92 -11.66 32.05 5.58
CA ASN A 92 -12.03 30.93 4.70
C ASN A 92 -11.15 30.97 3.44
N LYS A 93 -10.54 29.83 3.12
CA LYS A 93 -9.85 29.61 1.85
C LYS A 93 -10.83 29.13 0.79
N PHE A 94 -11.62 28.11 1.15
CA PHE A 94 -12.73 27.61 0.34
C PHE A 94 -13.95 27.33 1.23
N ASP A 95 -15.13 27.61 0.69
CA ASP A 95 -16.43 27.39 1.37
C ASP A 95 -17.28 26.38 0.57
N PHE A 96 -16.66 25.33 0.09
CA PHE A 96 -17.30 24.22 -0.61
C PHE A 96 -17.54 23.01 0.33
N THR A 97 -17.94 21.88 -0.24
CA THR A 97 -18.19 20.62 0.47
C THR A 97 -17.00 20.20 1.38
N ASN A 98 -15.77 20.50 0.97
CA ASN A 98 -14.57 20.34 1.80
C ASN A 98 -14.16 21.71 2.35
N LYS A 99 -14.60 22.03 3.55
CA LYS A 99 -14.25 23.29 4.21
C LYS A 99 -12.74 23.36 4.43
N HIS A 100 -12.14 24.47 4.01
CA HIS A 100 -10.75 24.81 4.29
C HIS A 100 -10.67 26.23 4.81
N TYR A 101 -10.25 26.41 6.06
CA TYR A 101 -10.11 27.71 6.68
C TYR A 101 -8.97 27.76 7.68
N TYR A 102 -8.57 28.96 8.04
CA TYR A 102 -7.56 29.25 9.03
C TYR A 102 -8.17 30.04 10.19
N LEU A 103 -7.84 29.64 11.41
CA LEU A 103 -8.15 30.39 12.63
C LEU A 103 -6.89 31.11 13.08
N ILE A 104 -6.94 32.45 13.16
CA ILE A 104 -5.88 33.24 13.80
C ILE A 104 -6.21 33.29 15.28
N VAL A 105 -5.29 32.78 16.09
CA VAL A 105 -5.44 32.66 17.54
C VAL A 105 -4.40 33.49 18.27
N GLN A 106 -4.70 33.88 19.49
CA GLN A 106 -3.79 34.56 20.39
C GLN A 106 -3.71 33.81 21.70
N ASP A 107 -2.52 33.52 22.14
CA ASP A 107 -2.30 32.98 23.48
C ASP A 107 -2.60 34.08 24.51
N VAL A 108 -3.53 33.78 25.41
CA VAL A 108 -4.02 34.74 26.42
C VAL A 108 -2.94 35.10 27.43
N ASP A 109 -2.03 34.18 27.72
CA ASP A 109 -1.02 34.34 28.76
C ASP A 109 0.23 35.06 28.23
N THR A 110 0.71 34.69 27.05
CA THR A 110 1.94 35.26 26.45
C THR A 110 1.65 36.40 25.45
N GLY A 111 0.41 36.52 24.96
CA GLY A 111 0.03 37.44 23.90
C GLY A 111 0.50 37.05 22.50
N MET A 112 1.17 35.91 22.33
CA MET A 112 1.67 35.44 21.03
C MET A 112 0.53 35.07 20.08
N TYR A 113 0.69 35.41 18.80
CA TYR A 113 -0.24 35.03 17.75
C TYR A 113 0.19 33.79 17.03
N ASP A 114 -0.76 32.90 16.79
CA ASP A 114 -0.55 31.62 16.10
C ASP A 114 -1.68 31.35 15.10
N VAL A 115 -1.56 30.28 14.33
CA VAL A 115 -2.55 29.88 13.33
C VAL A 115 -2.92 28.40 13.46
N ILE A 116 -4.21 28.11 13.39
CA ILE A 116 -4.74 26.74 13.33
C ILE A 116 -5.36 26.56 11.95
N GLU A 117 -4.84 25.59 11.20
CA GLU A 117 -5.37 25.21 9.90
C GLU A 117 -6.39 24.10 10.03
N ARG A 118 -7.57 24.31 9.45
CA ARG A 118 -8.61 23.29 9.30
C ARG A 118 -8.62 22.79 7.88
N VAL A 119 -8.22 21.53 7.70
CA VAL A 119 -8.32 20.76 6.46
C VAL A 119 -9.10 19.48 6.72
N SER A 120 -9.79 18.95 5.70
CA SER A 120 -10.59 17.73 5.85
C SER A 120 -9.75 16.46 5.77
N TYR A 121 -8.62 16.50 5.13
CA TYR A 121 -7.76 15.34 4.89
C TYR A 121 -6.30 15.68 5.16
N ASN A 122 -5.51 14.63 5.37
CA ASN A 122 -4.07 14.71 5.39
C ASN A 122 -3.51 13.69 4.36
N TYR A 123 -2.38 13.98 3.77
CA TYR A 123 -1.67 13.09 2.86
C TYR A 123 -0.18 13.13 3.12
N ASN A 124 0.51 12.08 2.69
CA ASN A 124 1.96 12.06 2.66
C ASN A 124 2.49 11.95 1.21
N THR A 125 3.80 12.03 1.06
CA THR A 125 4.48 11.97 -0.25
C THR A 125 4.26 10.64 -1.00
N GLU A 126 3.72 9.62 -0.34
CA GLU A 126 3.45 8.29 -0.90
C GLU A 126 1.99 8.11 -1.33
N SER A 127 1.22 9.20 -1.36
CA SER A 127 -0.16 9.24 -1.86
C SER A 127 -1.19 8.44 -1.06
N TYR A 128 -0.94 8.13 0.19
CA TYR A 128 -1.96 7.65 1.11
C TYR A 128 -2.21 8.68 2.21
N GLY A 129 -3.42 8.70 2.74
CA GLY A 129 -3.84 9.73 3.68
C GLY A 129 -4.93 9.25 4.62
N PHE A 130 -5.51 10.18 5.31
CA PHE A 130 -6.61 9.95 6.21
C PHE A 130 -7.47 11.21 6.36
N TRP A 131 -8.70 11.03 6.86
CA TRP A 131 -9.59 12.12 7.21
C TRP A 131 -9.33 12.61 8.63
N TRP A 132 -9.42 13.93 8.79
CA TRP A 132 -9.48 14.54 10.10
C TRP A 132 -10.92 14.60 10.60
N ASN A 133 -11.16 14.23 11.85
CA ASN A 133 -12.35 14.63 12.57
C ASN A 133 -12.13 16.08 13.05
N ASN A 134 -12.87 17.01 12.46
CA ASN A 134 -12.79 18.44 12.73
C ASN A 134 -14.05 18.97 13.44
N GLU A 135 -14.89 18.11 13.98
CA GLU A 135 -16.17 18.49 14.59
C GLU A 135 -16.02 19.60 15.62
N ARG A 136 -15.00 19.51 16.46
CA ARG A 136 -14.71 20.56 17.44
C ARG A 136 -14.34 21.88 16.79
N LEU A 137 -13.44 21.88 15.79
CA LEU A 137 -13.05 23.09 15.07
C LEU A 137 -14.23 23.74 14.35
N ASP A 138 -15.11 22.94 13.75
CA ASP A 138 -16.26 23.44 12.99
C ASP A 138 -17.30 24.11 13.89
N ASN A 139 -17.35 23.75 15.17
CA ASN A 139 -18.26 24.33 16.17
C ASN A 139 -17.73 25.59 16.85
N LEU A 140 -16.43 25.92 16.68
CA LEU A 140 -15.80 27.10 17.30
C LEU A 140 -16.20 28.40 16.61
N LYS A 141 -16.34 29.46 17.42
CA LYS A 141 -16.66 30.82 16.99
C LYS A 141 -15.52 31.79 17.35
N VAL A 142 -15.49 32.90 16.66
CA VAL A 142 -14.58 34.00 17.01
C VAL A 142 -14.91 34.47 18.43
N GLY A 143 -13.90 34.56 19.28
CA GLY A 143 -14.00 34.90 20.69
C GLY A 143 -13.92 33.70 21.65
N ASP A 144 -14.12 32.48 21.17
CA ASP A 144 -13.99 31.29 22.00
C ASP A 144 -12.51 31.08 22.43
N ILE A 145 -12.34 30.42 23.56
CA ILE A 145 -11.03 30.11 24.11
C ILE A 145 -10.87 28.59 24.11
N LEU A 146 -9.77 28.14 23.53
CA LEU A 146 -9.29 26.77 23.60
C LEU A 146 -8.34 26.66 24.80
N HIS A 147 -8.65 25.79 25.72
CA HIS A 147 -7.86 25.61 26.94
C HIS A 147 -6.70 24.62 26.74
N ASN A 148 -5.76 24.67 27.63
CA ASN A 148 -4.67 23.71 27.76
C ASN A 148 -5.17 22.26 27.64
N LYS A 149 -4.49 21.46 26.81
CA LYS A 149 -4.80 20.05 26.50
C LYS A 149 -6.13 19.79 25.78
N ASP A 150 -6.82 20.83 25.35
CA ASP A 150 -7.98 20.65 24.47
C ASP A 150 -7.57 20.00 23.16
N VAL A 151 -8.26 18.91 22.77
CA VAL A 151 -8.04 18.27 21.47
C VAL A 151 -8.66 19.17 20.40
N ILE A 152 -7.84 19.60 19.44
CA ILE A 152 -8.28 20.49 18.35
C ILE A 152 -8.89 19.66 17.22
N LYS A 153 -8.21 18.64 16.78
CA LYS A 153 -8.64 17.70 15.73
C LYS A 153 -8.02 16.34 15.96
N THR A 154 -8.73 15.29 15.57
CA THR A 154 -8.28 13.90 15.66
C THR A 154 -8.29 13.24 14.28
N SER A 155 -7.37 12.32 14.05
CA SER A 155 -7.42 11.42 12.89
C SER A 155 -8.46 10.32 13.14
N ILE A 156 -9.06 9.79 12.08
CA ILE A 156 -9.91 8.59 12.15
C ILE A 156 -9.13 7.33 12.64
N GLY A 157 -7.81 7.39 12.68
CA GLY A 157 -6.96 6.35 13.25
C GLY A 157 -6.82 6.38 14.78
N PHE A 158 -7.67 7.16 15.48
CA PHE A 158 -7.71 7.22 16.93
C PHE A 158 -9.17 7.22 17.42
N ASP A 159 -9.42 6.53 18.51
CA ASP A 159 -10.72 6.56 19.17
C ASP A 159 -10.91 7.85 20.02
N GLU A 160 -12.06 7.97 20.66
CA GLU A 160 -12.38 9.10 21.54
C GLU A 160 -11.49 9.19 22.79
N TYR A 161 -10.89 8.08 23.21
CA TYR A 161 -9.94 7.98 24.33
C TYR A 161 -8.48 8.16 23.89
N THR A 162 -8.25 8.54 22.64
CA THR A 162 -6.92 8.71 22.03
C THR A 162 -6.12 7.41 21.83
N ASN A 163 -6.77 6.24 21.89
CA ASN A 163 -6.08 4.99 21.56
C ASN A 163 -5.80 4.91 20.06
N LYS A 164 -4.60 4.51 19.71
CA LYS A 164 -4.22 4.36 18.31
C LYS A 164 -4.90 3.14 17.69
N MET A 165 -5.65 3.38 16.62
CA MET A 165 -6.30 2.37 15.79
C MET A 165 -5.63 2.34 14.42
N ASN A 166 -4.83 1.32 14.14
CA ASN A 166 -4.14 1.19 12.84
C ASN A 166 -4.51 -0.07 12.08
N GLY A 167 -5.46 -0.83 12.58
CA GLY A 167 -5.89 -2.10 12.00
C GLY A 167 -7.26 -2.55 12.49
N VAL A 168 -7.55 -3.83 12.28
CA VAL A 168 -8.81 -4.49 12.65
C VAL A 168 -8.54 -5.86 13.25
N ASN A 169 -9.41 -6.28 14.16
CA ASN A 169 -9.38 -7.59 14.80
C ASN A 169 -10.08 -8.61 13.90
N LEU A 170 -9.35 -9.49 13.23
CA LEU A 170 -9.89 -10.47 12.30
C LEU A 170 -9.80 -11.89 12.85
N LEU A 171 -10.92 -12.63 12.78
CA LEU A 171 -10.98 -14.03 13.19
C LEU A 171 -10.10 -14.88 12.25
N THR A 172 -8.96 -15.31 12.78
CA THR A 172 -7.88 -15.95 12.03
C THR A 172 -7.79 -17.43 12.34
N LEU A 173 -7.68 -18.23 11.28
CA LEU A 173 -7.44 -19.68 11.34
C LEU A 173 -6.11 -20.03 10.66
N TYR A 174 -5.29 -20.83 11.30
CA TYR A 174 -4.08 -21.42 10.68
C TYR A 174 -4.44 -22.75 10.02
N LEU A 175 -4.58 -22.75 8.71
CA LEU A 175 -4.89 -23.91 7.89
C LEU A 175 -4.11 -23.83 6.59
N SER A 176 -3.24 -24.82 6.34
CA SER A 176 -2.50 -24.91 5.07
C SER A 176 -3.38 -25.49 3.97
N CYS A 177 -3.46 -24.77 2.85
CA CYS A 177 -4.13 -25.21 1.63
C CYS A 177 -3.30 -24.79 0.40
N ALA A 178 -3.70 -25.22 -0.79
CA ALA A 178 -2.96 -24.91 -2.02
C ALA A 178 -2.91 -23.41 -2.35
N GLN A 179 -3.91 -22.65 -1.89
CA GLN A 179 -4.05 -21.23 -2.18
C GLN A 179 -3.33 -20.31 -1.20
N ASN A 180 -2.84 -20.81 -0.06
CA ASN A 180 -2.15 -20.02 0.96
C ASN A 180 -0.75 -20.57 1.28
N MET A 181 -0.03 -21.01 0.27
CA MET A 181 1.36 -21.44 0.45
C MET A 181 2.22 -20.26 0.88
N GLU A 182 3.16 -20.53 1.81
CA GLU A 182 4.08 -19.52 2.38
C GLU A 182 3.34 -18.29 2.95
N ASP A 183 3.62 -17.11 2.44
CA ASP A 183 3.10 -15.82 2.91
C ASP A 183 1.75 -15.43 2.29
N SER A 184 1.12 -16.31 1.55
CA SER A 184 -0.18 -16.06 0.97
C SER A 184 -1.29 -16.15 2.02
N VAL A 185 -2.23 -15.20 1.96
CA VAL A 185 -3.35 -15.09 2.89
C VAL A 185 -4.66 -15.10 2.11
N ILE A 186 -5.63 -15.88 2.59
CA ILE A 186 -7.01 -15.84 2.08
C ILE A 186 -7.85 -15.03 3.05
N ILE A 187 -8.64 -14.10 2.56
CA ILE A 187 -9.53 -13.28 3.37
C ILE A 187 -10.98 -13.37 2.89
N SER A 188 -11.92 -13.08 3.76
CA SER A 188 -13.34 -12.96 3.42
C SER A 188 -13.66 -11.59 2.81
N GLU A 189 -14.81 -11.49 2.13
CA GLU A 189 -15.30 -10.20 1.64
C GLU A 189 -15.58 -9.21 2.78
N THR A 190 -16.07 -9.69 3.92
CA THR A 190 -16.27 -8.86 5.12
C THR A 190 -14.93 -8.32 5.64
N ALA A 191 -13.89 -9.16 5.71
CA ALA A 191 -12.55 -8.71 6.11
C ALA A 191 -11.97 -7.69 5.11
N ALA A 192 -12.19 -7.90 3.80
CA ALA A 192 -11.76 -6.96 2.78
C ALA A 192 -12.40 -5.58 2.92
N LYS A 193 -13.69 -5.52 3.28
CA LYS A 193 -14.41 -4.26 3.56
C LYS A 193 -13.89 -3.57 4.83
N LYS A 194 -13.58 -4.32 5.88
CA LYS A 194 -12.97 -3.76 7.10
C LYS A 194 -11.59 -3.15 6.83
N LEU A 195 -10.85 -3.70 5.87
CA LEU A 195 -9.52 -3.24 5.46
C LEU A 195 -9.54 -2.14 4.37
N GLU A 196 -10.69 -1.54 4.09
CA GLU A 196 -10.82 -0.42 3.16
C GLU A 196 -10.13 0.84 3.72
N THR A 197 -9.49 1.59 2.84
CA THR A 197 -8.77 2.82 3.16
C THR A 197 -9.04 3.91 2.12
N VAL A 198 -8.53 5.10 2.39
CA VAL A 198 -8.59 6.25 1.49
C VAL A 198 -7.22 6.51 0.89
N LEU A 199 -7.19 6.71 -0.40
CA LEU A 199 -6.02 7.14 -1.13
C LEU A 199 -6.16 8.64 -1.42
N VAL A 200 -5.24 9.45 -0.91
CA VAL A 200 -5.19 10.89 -1.15
C VAL A 200 -3.98 11.19 -2.02
N LYS A 201 -4.21 11.70 -3.23
CA LYS A 201 -3.15 12.05 -4.18
C LYS A 201 -3.12 13.56 -4.38
N ASN A 202 -1.94 14.15 -4.26
CA ASN A 202 -1.69 15.53 -4.62
C ASN A 202 -0.78 15.55 -5.85
N ASN A 203 -1.22 16.20 -6.92
CA ASN A 203 -0.49 16.31 -8.18
C ASN A 203 -0.34 17.76 -8.57
N SER A 204 0.87 18.17 -8.95
CA SER A 204 1.15 19.48 -9.51
C SER A 204 1.24 19.42 -11.04
N ILE A 205 0.49 20.27 -11.71
CA ILE A 205 0.38 20.34 -13.15
C ILE A 205 0.92 21.68 -13.59
N SER A 206 1.98 21.67 -14.40
CA SER A 206 2.55 22.88 -14.99
C SER A 206 1.90 23.16 -16.35
N ILE A 207 1.39 24.36 -16.56
CA ILE A 207 0.75 24.83 -17.79
C ILE A 207 1.58 26.01 -18.29
N ASN A 208 2.25 25.84 -19.43
CA ASN A 208 3.11 26.86 -20.01
C ASN A 208 2.28 27.82 -20.88
N ASP A 209 2.87 28.93 -21.29
CA ASP A 209 2.20 29.99 -22.05
C ASP A 209 1.59 29.51 -23.39
N ASN A 210 2.19 28.47 -23.99
CA ASN A 210 1.72 27.89 -25.26
C ASN A 210 0.82 26.66 -25.05
N ASP A 211 0.46 26.34 -23.82
CA ASP A 211 -0.38 25.19 -23.50
C ASP A 211 -1.84 25.65 -23.32
N ILE A 212 -2.80 24.96 -23.91
CA ILE A 212 -4.22 25.16 -23.68
C ILE A 212 -4.85 23.91 -23.06
N LEU A 213 -5.82 24.13 -22.20
CA LEU A 213 -6.65 23.05 -21.66
C LEU A 213 -7.80 22.76 -22.62
N LEU A 214 -8.10 21.47 -22.81
CA LEU A 214 -9.22 21.05 -23.65
C LEU A 214 -10.49 20.86 -22.83
N ASP A 215 -11.64 21.21 -23.41
CA ASP A 215 -12.96 21.01 -22.80
C ASP A 215 -13.34 19.52 -22.80
N LEU A 216 -13.09 18.81 -21.70
CA LEU A 216 -13.37 17.38 -21.55
C LEU A 216 -14.65 17.09 -20.77
N TYR A 217 -15.13 18.05 -19.97
CA TYR A 217 -16.25 17.87 -19.06
C TYR A 217 -17.45 18.73 -19.47
N GLY A 218 -18.61 18.33 -19.00
CA GLY A 218 -19.85 19.06 -19.26
C GLY A 218 -20.75 18.39 -20.29
N SER A 219 -21.91 18.99 -20.54
CA SER A 219 -22.93 18.54 -21.49
C SER A 219 -23.82 19.72 -21.90
N ASN A 220 -24.59 19.54 -22.97
CA ASN A 220 -25.65 20.48 -23.41
C ASN A 220 -25.14 21.92 -23.65
N GLY A 221 -23.92 22.06 -24.18
CA GLY A 221 -23.37 23.39 -24.52
C GLY A 221 -22.66 24.11 -23.37
N ILE A 222 -22.66 23.55 -22.17
CA ILE A 222 -21.87 24.05 -21.04
C ILE A 222 -20.69 23.09 -20.85
N TYR A 223 -19.52 23.52 -21.27
CA TYR A 223 -18.30 22.72 -21.22
C TYR A 223 -17.30 23.35 -20.28
N LYS A 224 -16.44 22.51 -19.70
CA LYS A 224 -15.33 22.87 -18.80
C LYS A 224 -14.12 21.98 -19.01
N THR A 225 -12.96 22.45 -18.61
CA THR A 225 -11.68 21.81 -18.91
C THR A 225 -11.31 20.71 -17.90
N PHE A 226 -11.78 20.80 -16.67
CA PHE A 226 -11.54 19.82 -15.60
C PHE A 226 -12.70 19.81 -14.60
N PRO A 227 -12.84 18.74 -13.77
CA PRO A 227 -13.88 18.69 -12.74
C PRO A 227 -13.61 19.67 -11.62
N ASN A 228 -14.68 20.25 -11.07
CA ASN A 228 -14.59 21.13 -9.92
C ASN A 228 -14.41 20.35 -8.60
N ILE A 229 -14.11 21.06 -7.52
CA ILE A 229 -14.05 20.47 -6.17
C ILE A 229 -15.39 19.82 -5.85
N GLY A 230 -15.34 18.56 -5.35
CA GLY A 230 -16.49 17.71 -5.05
C GLY A 230 -16.99 16.85 -6.22
N GLU A 231 -16.48 17.04 -7.44
CA GLU A 231 -16.85 16.21 -8.60
C GLU A 231 -15.86 15.07 -8.80
N GLU A 232 -16.37 13.98 -9.40
CA GLU A 232 -15.58 12.79 -9.73
C GLU A 232 -14.84 12.96 -11.06
N VAL A 233 -13.61 12.49 -11.11
CA VAL A 233 -12.81 12.42 -12.33
C VAL A 233 -13.35 11.28 -13.21
N LYS A 234 -13.79 11.63 -14.43
CA LYS A 234 -14.36 10.66 -15.40
C LYS A 234 -13.26 10.00 -16.21
N ASP A 235 -13.42 8.70 -16.46
CA ASP A 235 -12.52 7.90 -17.30
C ASP A 235 -11.02 7.99 -16.92
N GLY A 236 -10.73 8.38 -15.68
CA GLY A 236 -9.38 8.52 -15.18
C GLY A 236 -8.59 9.68 -15.80
N VAL A 237 -9.21 10.62 -16.51
CA VAL A 237 -8.55 11.78 -17.11
C VAL A 237 -9.06 13.06 -16.45
N PHE A 238 -8.20 13.73 -15.68
CA PHE A 238 -8.53 15.00 -15.02
C PHE A 238 -8.59 16.15 -16.01
N CYS A 239 -7.57 16.33 -16.84
CA CYS A 239 -7.56 17.32 -17.92
C CYS A 239 -6.62 16.86 -19.04
N ALA A 240 -6.82 17.42 -20.24
CA ALA A 240 -5.91 17.26 -21.37
C ALA A 240 -5.32 18.61 -21.75
N ILE A 241 -4.02 18.63 -21.97
CA ILE A 241 -3.23 19.82 -22.29
C ILE A 241 -2.68 19.66 -23.69
N ARG A 242 -2.99 20.61 -24.57
CA ARG A 242 -2.47 20.69 -25.93
C ARG A 242 -1.49 21.85 -26.06
N ARG A 243 -0.32 21.60 -26.60
CA ARG A 243 0.63 22.64 -26.94
C ARG A 243 0.28 23.24 -28.31
N ILE A 244 0.10 24.54 -28.38
CA ILE A 244 -0.04 25.27 -29.64
C ILE A 244 1.36 25.71 -30.09
N GLU A 245 1.92 25.02 -31.09
CA GLU A 245 3.06 25.51 -31.83
C GLU A 245 2.58 26.49 -32.90
N ASN A 246 3.37 27.53 -33.19
CA ASN A 246 3.02 28.64 -34.07
C ASN A 246 2.11 28.28 -35.26
N ASP A 247 0.99 28.93 -35.42
CA ASP A 247 -0.05 28.70 -36.44
C ASP A 247 0.47 28.53 -37.85
N ASN A 248 1.58 29.17 -38.21
CA ASN A 248 2.21 29.06 -39.54
C ASN A 248 2.82 27.72 -39.85
N ILE A 249 3.13 26.90 -38.82
CA ILE A 249 3.72 25.57 -38.99
C ILE A 249 2.65 24.54 -39.34
N LEU A 250 1.44 24.70 -38.82
CA LEU A 250 0.32 23.78 -39.08
C LEU A 250 -0.06 23.69 -40.57
N PHE A 251 0.02 24.80 -41.32
CA PHE A 251 -0.28 24.82 -42.75
C PHE A 251 0.84 24.25 -43.62
N THR A 252 2.03 24.08 -43.12
CA THR A 252 3.19 23.55 -43.85
C THR A 252 3.54 22.12 -43.44
N MET A 253 2.89 21.57 -42.43
CA MET A 253 3.14 20.20 -41.95
C MET A 253 2.58 19.15 -42.90
N SER A 254 3.33 18.07 -43.07
CA SER A 254 2.82 16.88 -43.73
C SER A 254 1.71 16.22 -42.90
N GLN A 255 0.83 15.46 -43.52
CA GLN A 255 -0.28 14.77 -42.85
C GLN A 255 0.20 13.84 -41.71
N SER A 256 1.39 13.23 -41.85
CA SER A 256 2.00 12.42 -40.79
C SER A 256 2.42 13.27 -39.58
N ASN A 257 3.03 14.42 -39.80
CA ASN A 257 3.45 15.32 -38.71
C ASN A 257 2.25 15.95 -37.99
N LEU A 258 1.17 16.27 -38.73
CA LEU A 258 -0.11 16.72 -38.11
C LEU A 258 -0.68 15.64 -37.19
N ARG A 259 -0.65 14.38 -37.63
CA ARG A 259 -1.11 13.26 -36.83
C ARG A 259 -0.29 13.10 -35.55
N ASP A 260 1.04 13.17 -35.67
CA ASP A 260 1.97 13.08 -34.53
C ASP A 260 1.78 14.26 -33.56
N THR A 261 1.50 15.44 -34.07
CA THR A 261 1.19 16.62 -33.25
C THR A 261 -0.15 16.46 -32.51
N MET A 262 -1.17 15.90 -33.15
CA MET A 262 -2.47 15.60 -32.53
C MET A 262 -2.37 14.47 -31.49
N LEU A 263 -1.44 13.54 -31.64
CA LEU A 263 -1.17 12.48 -30.67
C LEU A 263 -0.29 12.94 -29.49
N SER A 264 0.22 14.17 -29.54
CA SER A 264 1.09 14.75 -28.50
C SER A 264 0.37 15.44 -27.36
N ASP A 265 -0.98 15.38 -27.31
CA ASP A 265 -1.76 15.92 -26.21
C ASP A 265 -1.36 15.25 -24.89
N ARG A 266 -1.06 16.04 -23.88
CA ARG A 266 -0.69 15.56 -22.56
C ARG A 266 -1.95 15.35 -21.72
N ASN A 267 -2.38 14.12 -21.56
CA ASN A 267 -3.45 13.75 -20.67
C ASN A 267 -2.94 13.63 -19.23
N ILE A 268 -3.53 14.40 -18.33
CA ILE A 268 -3.26 14.30 -16.89
C ILE A 268 -4.25 13.30 -16.30
N THR A 269 -3.74 12.18 -15.87
CA THR A 269 -4.55 11.08 -15.34
C THR A 269 -4.61 11.13 -13.82
N MET A 270 -5.81 11.11 -13.27
CA MET A 270 -6.12 11.03 -11.84
C MET A 270 -7.38 10.20 -11.67
N ASP A 271 -7.61 9.69 -10.47
CA ASP A 271 -8.84 8.99 -10.08
C ASP A 271 -9.41 9.58 -8.81
N GLY A 272 -10.70 9.36 -8.60
CA GLY A 272 -11.42 9.74 -7.39
C GLY A 272 -12.11 11.09 -7.49
N ILE A 273 -12.50 11.60 -6.35
CA ILE A 273 -13.20 12.87 -6.19
C ILE A 273 -12.18 13.97 -5.95
N VAL A 274 -12.36 15.10 -6.64
CA VAL A 274 -11.50 16.29 -6.46
C VAL A 274 -11.78 16.91 -5.10
N ALA A 275 -10.78 16.91 -4.23
CA ALA A 275 -10.90 17.44 -2.87
C ALA A 275 -10.45 18.92 -2.78
N ASP A 276 -9.42 19.31 -3.53
CA ASP A 276 -8.86 20.66 -3.51
C ASP A 276 -8.23 21.01 -4.85
N ILE A 277 -8.32 22.28 -5.25
CA ILE A 277 -7.65 22.85 -6.43
C ILE A 277 -7.04 24.18 -6.03
N ASN A 278 -5.72 24.31 -6.18
CA ASN A 278 -5.00 25.55 -6.01
C ASN A 278 -4.34 25.96 -7.33
N VAL A 279 -4.48 27.21 -7.73
CA VAL A 279 -3.84 27.74 -8.95
C VAL A 279 -2.89 28.84 -8.57
N PHE A 280 -1.65 28.72 -8.97
CA PHE A 280 -0.58 29.66 -8.71
C PHE A 280 0.01 30.19 -10.01
N THR A 281 0.26 31.49 -10.08
CA THR A 281 1.04 32.10 -11.15
C THR A 281 1.66 33.41 -10.67
N ASN A 282 2.87 33.69 -11.11
CA ASN A 282 3.51 35.00 -10.93
C ASN A 282 3.17 35.95 -12.09
N ASN A 283 2.52 35.48 -13.16
CA ASN A 283 2.07 36.26 -14.29
C ASN A 283 0.56 36.11 -14.49
N PRO A 284 -0.29 36.90 -13.82
CA PRO A 284 -1.75 36.78 -13.93
C PRO A 284 -2.29 37.11 -15.32
N GLU A 285 -1.53 37.84 -16.14
CA GLU A 285 -1.93 38.18 -17.52
C GLU A 285 -2.01 36.92 -18.41
N ALA A 286 -1.23 35.89 -18.11
CA ALA A 286 -1.28 34.60 -18.80
C ALA A 286 -2.64 33.88 -18.66
N LEU A 287 -3.43 34.20 -17.62
CA LEU A 287 -4.76 33.63 -17.39
C LEU A 287 -5.90 34.41 -18.09
N THR A 288 -5.61 35.59 -18.62
CA THR A 288 -6.60 36.45 -19.28
C THR A 288 -6.64 36.20 -20.79
N GLY A 289 -7.81 36.38 -21.40
CA GLY A 289 -7.95 36.37 -22.86
C GLY A 289 -8.36 35.05 -23.53
N SER A 290 -8.48 33.96 -22.78
CA SER A 290 -9.00 32.71 -23.32
C SER A 290 -10.13 32.12 -22.46
N ARG A 291 -11.21 31.67 -23.10
CA ARG A 291 -12.31 31.01 -22.40
C ARG A 291 -11.85 29.69 -21.72
N TYR A 292 -10.82 29.08 -22.24
CA TYR A 292 -10.24 27.86 -21.63
C TYR A 292 -9.56 28.11 -20.30
N ASN A 293 -9.25 29.37 -19.98
CA ASN A 293 -8.62 29.77 -18.74
C ASN A 293 -9.62 30.24 -17.67
N GLU A 294 -10.92 30.32 -17.95
CA GLU A 294 -11.94 30.84 -17.02
C GLU A 294 -11.95 30.08 -15.71
N GLN A 295 -11.88 28.72 -15.75
CA GLN A 295 -11.78 27.90 -14.54
C GLN A 295 -10.49 28.14 -13.77
N LEU A 296 -9.34 28.23 -14.46
CA LEU A 296 -8.06 28.55 -13.81
C LEU A 296 -8.11 29.93 -13.15
N LEU A 297 -8.65 30.92 -13.83
CA LEU A 297 -8.81 32.26 -13.32
C LEU A 297 -9.73 32.32 -12.09
N PHE A 298 -10.79 31.51 -12.06
CA PHE A 298 -11.68 31.38 -10.90
C PHE A 298 -10.91 30.90 -9.68
N TYR A 299 -10.19 29.78 -9.77
CA TYR A 299 -9.42 29.23 -8.65
C TYR A 299 -8.23 30.11 -8.25
N TYR A 300 -7.57 30.74 -9.20
CA TYR A 300 -6.53 31.74 -8.93
C TYR A 300 -7.09 32.91 -8.11
N ASN A 301 -8.24 33.47 -8.52
CA ASN A 301 -8.88 34.58 -7.80
C ASN A 301 -9.33 34.18 -6.40
N GLN A 302 -9.80 32.94 -6.20
CA GLN A 302 -10.11 32.40 -4.86
C GLN A 302 -8.86 32.39 -3.97
N TYR A 303 -7.76 31.87 -4.49
CA TYR A 303 -6.48 31.87 -3.77
C TYR A 303 -5.97 33.28 -3.48
N MET A 304 -6.04 34.17 -4.42
CA MET A 304 -5.62 35.59 -4.25
C MET A 304 -6.50 36.33 -3.25
N ASN A 305 -7.80 36.05 -3.22
CA ASN A 305 -8.70 36.63 -2.20
C ASN A 305 -8.34 36.19 -0.80
N PHE A 306 -8.03 34.88 -0.64
CA PHE A 306 -7.51 34.38 0.61
C PHE A 306 -6.19 35.05 1.01
N CYS A 307 -5.22 35.16 0.10
CA CYS A 307 -3.95 35.84 0.36
C CYS A 307 -4.13 37.30 0.80
N ARG A 308 -5.07 38.05 0.17
CA ARG A 308 -5.40 39.42 0.55
C ARG A 308 -5.98 39.48 1.96
N GLN A 309 -6.93 38.60 2.30
CA GLN A 309 -7.51 38.57 3.65
C GLN A 309 -6.44 38.30 4.71
N VAL A 310 -5.52 37.31 4.47
CA VAL A 310 -4.39 37.07 5.37
C VAL A 310 -3.49 38.32 5.49
N ASN A 311 -3.18 38.99 4.37
CA ASN A 311 -2.34 40.18 4.38
C ASN A 311 -3.01 41.32 5.15
N ASP A 312 -4.31 41.51 5.00
CA ASP A 312 -5.04 42.60 5.65
C ASP A 312 -5.16 42.40 7.17
N ILE A 313 -5.26 41.17 7.62
CA ILE A 313 -5.38 40.82 9.05
C ILE A 313 -4.00 40.74 9.71
N VAL A 314 -3.06 39.99 9.11
CA VAL A 314 -1.75 39.71 9.72
C VAL A 314 -0.71 40.79 9.40
N GLY A 315 -0.85 41.49 8.29
CA GLY A 315 0.10 42.52 7.87
C GLY A 315 0.35 43.64 8.90
N PRO A 316 -0.68 44.27 9.48
CA PRO A 316 -0.50 45.23 10.57
C PRO A 316 0.25 44.64 11.78
N LEU A 317 -0.10 43.42 12.20
CA LEU A 317 0.57 42.69 13.30
C LEU A 317 2.03 42.40 12.98
N ALA A 318 2.32 42.00 11.74
CA ALA A 318 3.68 41.71 11.30
C ALA A 318 4.57 42.97 11.26
N MET A 319 3.97 44.17 11.06
CA MET A 319 4.70 45.45 11.07
C MET A 319 4.94 45.97 12.48
N THR A 320 3.99 45.79 13.40
CA THR A 320 4.05 46.38 14.74
C THR A 320 4.61 45.41 15.78
N GLU A 321 4.24 44.14 15.69
CA GLU A 321 4.49 43.13 16.72
C GLU A 321 5.09 41.84 16.13
N SER A 322 6.01 41.96 15.17
CA SER A 322 6.59 40.79 14.47
C SER A 322 7.18 39.74 15.39
N HIS A 323 7.69 40.10 16.56
CA HIS A 323 8.26 39.19 17.54
C HIS A 323 7.19 38.31 18.24
N MET A 324 5.93 38.77 18.23
CA MET A 324 4.80 38.07 18.85
C MET A 324 4.14 37.07 17.88
N LEU A 325 4.54 37.00 16.62
CA LEU A 325 4.00 36.04 15.66
C LEU A 325 4.74 34.72 15.75
N SER A 326 4.00 33.60 15.73
CA SER A 326 4.56 32.24 15.59
C SER A 326 5.30 32.07 14.26
N TYR A 327 6.15 31.04 14.18
CA TYR A 327 6.85 30.70 12.93
C TYR A 327 5.86 30.35 11.82
N GLU A 328 4.82 29.58 12.13
CA GLU A 328 3.82 29.12 11.15
C GLU A 328 3.00 30.31 10.62
N LEU A 329 2.61 31.24 11.49
CA LEU A 329 1.87 32.42 11.07
C LEU A 329 2.76 33.36 10.21
N LYS A 330 4.03 33.50 10.54
CA LYS A 330 5.01 34.26 9.71
C LYS A 330 5.17 33.64 8.34
N LYS A 331 5.26 32.31 8.29
CA LYS A 331 5.40 31.55 7.03
C LYS A 331 4.16 31.74 6.15
N LEU A 332 2.96 31.57 6.72
CA LEU A 332 1.70 31.78 6.01
C LEU A 332 1.63 33.22 5.44
N TYR A 333 1.89 34.21 6.28
CA TYR A 333 1.89 35.62 5.87
C TYR A 333 2.93 35.88 4.77
N GLY A 334 4.15 35.39 4.92
CA GLY A 334 5.22 35.51 3.92
C GLY A 334 4.82 34.94 2.57
N THR A 335 4.26 33.72 2.55
CA THR A 335 3.78 33.09 1.32
C THR A 335 2.67 33.87 0.65
N CYS A 336 1.69 34.35 1.42
CA CYS A 336 0.57 35.15 0.89
C CYS A 336 1.05 36.52 0.35
N ARG A 337 1.94 37.20 1.07
CA ARG A 337 2.54 38.46 0.62
C ARG A 337 3.35 38.28 -0.66
N ASP A 338 4.17 37.28 -0.75
CA ASP A 338 4.99 37.02 -1.93
C ASP A 338 4.12 36.65 -3.15
N ALA A 339 3.01 35.93 -2.94
CA ALA A 339 2.01 35.66 -4.00
C ALA A 339 1.37 36.97 -4.50
N ILE A 340 0.96 37.89 -3.60
CA ILE A 340 0.39 39.20 -3.96
C ILE A 340 1.39 40.02 -4.77
N LEU A 341 2.67 39.95 -4.45
CA LEU A 341 3.75 40.67 -5.13
C LEU A 341 4.19 40.03 -6.45
N GLY A 342 3.60 38.91 -6.86
CA GLY A 342 4.03 38.16 -8.05
C GLY A 342 5.43 37.58 -7.91
N LYS A 343 5.85 37.23 -6.71
CA LYS A 343 7.17 36.66 -6.36
C LYS A 343 7.02 35.30 -5.66
N GLY A 344 5.94 34.58 -5.92
CA GLY A 344 5.68 33.28 -5.33
C GLY A 344 6.73 32.27 -5.71
N TYR A 345 6.99 31.30 -4.80
CA TYR A 345 7.86 30.17 -4.98
C TYR A 345 7.03 28.90 -4.96
N PHE A 346 7.39 27.94 -5.83
CA PHE A 346 6.89 26.59 -5.81
C PHE A 346 8.08 25.63 -5.82
N ASP A 347 8.12 24.66 -4.91
CA ASP A 347 9.28 23.76 -4.70
C ASP A 347 10.61 24.52 -4.61
N SER A 348 10.63 25.62 -3.84
CA SER A 348 11.80 26.49 -3.64
C SER A 348 12.35 27.17 -4.91
N LYS A 349 11.56 27.19 -6.00
CA LYS A 349 11.93 27.86 -7.27
C LYS A 349 10.90 28.90 -7.66
N GLN A 350 11.35 30.01 -8.19
CA GLN A 350 10.46 30.95 -8.86
C GLN A 350 9.96 30.35 -10.19
N PHE A 351 8.73 30.65 -10.53
CA PHE A 351 8.09 30.18 -11.75
C PHE A 351 7.31 31.32 -12.44
N ASN A 352 7.25 31.28 -13.76
CA ASN A 352 6.49 32.28 -14.56
C ASN A 352 5.28 31.65 -15.28
N HIS A 353 5.17 30.34 -15.29
CA HIS A 353 4.05 29.61 -15.86
C HIS A 353 2.93 29.39 -14.82
N VAL A 354 1.81 28.87 -15.24
CA VAL A 354 0.71 28.52 -14.34
C VAL A 354 0.98 27.15 -13.75
N ILE A 355 0.87 27.03 -12.42
CA ILE A 355 0.92 25.76 -11.71
C ILE A 355 -0.45 25.51 -11.08
N MET A 356 -1.05 24.39 -11.40
CA MET A 356 -2.28 23.91 -10.78
C MET A 356 -1.96 22.71 -9.89
N GLU A 357 -2.22 22.84 -8.61
CA GLU A 357 -2.10 21.78 -7.63
C GLU A 357 -3.48 21.20 -7.34
N VAL A 358 -3.64 19.89 -7.54
CA VAL A 358 -4.93 19.20 -7.42
C VAL A 358 -4.79 18.05 -6.45
N THR A 359 -5.67 18.02 -5.47
CA THR A 359 -5.79 16.90 -4.55
C THR A 359 -7.04 16.09 -4.87
N THR A 360 -6.86 14.79 -5.08
CA THR A 360 -7.97 13.84 -5.28
C THR A 360 -8.02 12.83 -4.17
N VAL A 361 -9.22 12.39 -3.84
CA VAL A 361 -9.52 11.39 -2.81
C VAL A 361 -10.26 10.23 -3.44
N GLN A 362 -9.75 9.02 -3.24
CA GLN A 362 -10.31 7.80 -3.79
C GLN A 362 -10.45 6.75 -2.70
N ALA A 363 -11.62 6.10 -2.61
CA ALA A 363 -11.76 4.89 -1.81
C ALA A 363 -10.93 3.77 -2.45
N LEU A 364 -10.13 3.09 -1.63
CA LEU A 364 -9.27 2.01 -2.06
C LEU A 364 -9.72 0.71 -1.38
N PRO A 365 -10.56 -0.11 -2.03
CA PRO A 365 -10.96 -1.41 -1.53
C PRO A 365 -9.75 -2.34 -1.46
N MET A 366 -9.80 -3.34 -0.57
CA MET A 366 -8.78 -4.37 -0.50
C MET A 366 -8.91 -5.30 -1.70
N CYS A 367 -7.80 -5.57 -2.38
CA CYS A 367 -7.75 -6.40 -3.58
C CYS A 367 -6.77 -7.57 -3.43
N ALA A 368 -6.95 -8.62 -4.25
CA ALA A 368 -5.96 -9.67 -4.35
C ALA A 368 -4.62 -9.09 -4.86
N GLY A 369 -3.52 -9.48 -4.22
CA GLY A 369 -2.20 -8.91 -4.46
C GLY A 369 -1.80 -7.79 -3.50
N ASP A 370 -2.74 -7.23 -2.73
CA ASP A 370 -2.45 -6.28 -1.67
C ASP A 370 -1.74 -6.96 -0.50
N LYS A 371 -1.04 -6.17 0.29
CA LYS A 371 -0.30 -6.69 1.44
C LYS A 371 -0.94 -6.27 2.75
N MET A 372 -1.03 -7.24 3.64
CA MET A 372 -1.43 -7.05 5.03
C MET A 372 -0.38 -7.59 5.98
N SER A 373 -0.37 -7.13 7.20
CA SER A 373 0.56 -7.56 8.23
C SER A 373 -0.16 -7.69 9.58
N ASP A 374 0.48 -8.40 10.49
CA ASP A 374 0.14 -8.43 11.91
C ASP A 374 1.20 -7.69 12.75
N ARG A 375 1.02 -7.64 14.08
CA ARG A 375 1.94 -6.97 15.00
C ARG A 375 3.25 -7.71 15.26
N TYR A 376 3.45 -8.87 14.63
CA TYR A 376 4.60 -9.75 14.86
C TYR A 376 5.51 -9.86 13.63
N GLY A 377 5.38 -8.94 12.69
CA GLY A 377 6.16 -8.96 11.45
C GLY A 377 5.70 -10.03 10.46
N GLY A 378 4.49 -10.56 10.62
CA GLY A 378 3.86 -11.55 9.75
C GLY A 378 3.23 -10.90 8.52
N LYS A 379 4.05 -10.43 7.57
CA LYS A 379 3.61 -9.82 6.32
C LYS A 379 3.15 -10.88 5.33
N GLY A 380 1.94 -10.73 4.80
CA GLY A 380 1.36 -11.62 3.80
C GLY A 380 0.76 -10.88 2.61
N VAL A 381 0.64 -11.58 1.49
CA VAL A 381 -0.04 -11.12 0.28
C VAL A 381 -1.41 -11.75 0.21
N VAL A 382 -2.45 -10.97 0.01
CA VAL A 382 -3.81 -11.48 -0.22
C VAL A 382 -3.83 -12.23 -1.54
N SER A 383 -3.96 -13.56 -1.48
CA SER A 383 -4.02 -14.41 -2.66
C SER A 383 -5.43 -14.47 -3.25
N GLN A 384 -6.43 -14.51 -2.37
CA GLN A 384 -7.83 -14.58 -2.75
C GLN A 384 -8.70 -13.85 -1.74
N ILE A 385 -9.77 -13.23 -2.25
CA ILE A 385 -10.89 -12.73 -1.46
C ILE A 385 -12.06 -13.63 -1.78
N LEU A 386 -12.58 -14.32 -0.79
CA LEU A 386 -13.67 -15.27 -0.95
C LEU A 386 -14.98 -14.71 -0.35
N PRO A 387 -16.14 -15.04 -0.97
CA PRO A 387 -17.43 -14.79 -0.33
C PRO A 387 -17.45 -15.40 1.07
N ASP A 388 -18.10 -14.76 2.02
CA ASP A 388 -18.12 -15.20 3.42
C ASP A 388 -18.64 -16.64 3.55
N GLU A 389 -19.57 -17.07 2.67
CA GLU A 389 -20.09 -18.45 2.66
C GLU A 389 -19.04 -19.49 2.25
N MET A 390 -18.03 -19.07 1.52
CA MET A 390 -16.91 -19.92 1.08
C MET A 390 -15.74 -19.93 2.08
N MET A 391 -15.86 -19.23 3.19
CA MET A 391 -14.87 -19.27 4.27
C MET A 391 -15.15 -20.43 5.24
N PRO A 392 -14.10 -20.96 5.91
CA PRO A 392 -14.25 -21.98 6.94
C PRO A 392 -15.23 -21.51 8.04
N MET A 393 -16.06 -22.43 8.53
CA MET A 393 -17.05 -22.15 9.56
C MET A 393 -16.71 -22.90 10.84
N LEU A 394 -16.75 -22.20 11.96
CA LEU A 394 -16.59 -22.76 13.30
C LEU A 394 -17.85 -23.51 13.75
N ASP A 395 -17.74 -24.28 14.81
CA ASP A 395 -18.87 -25.04 15.39
C ASP A 395 -19.94 -24.14 16.01
N ASN A 396 -19.60 -22.91 16.39
CA ASN A 396 -20.54 -21.89 16.87
C ASN A 396 -21.23 -21.10 15.74
N GLY A 397 -21.00 -21.46 14.47
CA GLY A 397 -21.60 -20.81 13.30
C GLY A 397 -20.85 -19.58 12.80
N LYS A 398 -19.87 -19.05 13.52
CA LYS A 398 -19.05 -17.91 13.04
C LYS A 398 -18.19 -18.34 11.85
N ARG A 399 -18.08 -17.47 10.86
CA ARG A 399 -17.18 -17.64 9.70
C ARG A 399 -15.81 -17.05 10.01
N VAL A 400 -14.78 -17.77 9.58
CA VAL A 400 -13.39 -17.28 9.68
C VAL A 400 -13.19 -16.15 8.68
N GLU A 401 -12.52 -15.08 9.09
CA GLU A 401 -12.27 -13.91 8.26
C GLU A 401 -10.91 -13.99 7.54
N VAL A 402 -9.94 -14.68 8.14
CA VAL A 402 -8.57 -14.82 7.60
C VAL A 402 -8.07 -16.25 7.73
N VAL A 403 -7.53 -16.81 6.64
CA VAL A 403 -6.85 -18.11 6.65
C VAL A 403 -5.37 -17.91 6.30
N LYS A 404 -4.48 -18.27 7.23
CA LYS A 404 -3.02 -18.20 7.09
C LYS A 404 -2.38 -19.60 7.09
N ASN A 405 -1.20 -19.69 6.49
CA ASN A 405 -0.40 -20.90 6.57
C ASN A 405 0.36 -20.97 7.91
N GLN A 406 0.25 -22.09 8.62
CA GLN A 406 0.92 -22.29 9.91
C GLN A 406 2.45 -22.36 9.81
N SER A 407 2.99 -22.79 8.66
CA SER A 407 4.44 -22.93 8.46
C SER A 407 5.16 -21.58 8.55
N THR A 408 4.52 -20.49 8.17
CA THR A 408 5.11 -19.15 8.21
C THR A 408 5.41 -18.68 9.63
N CYS A 409 4.57 -19.06 10.59
CA CYS A 409 4.78 -18.72 11.98
C CYS A 409 6.00 -19.46 12.58
N ILE A 410 6.10 -20.76 12.31
CA ILE A 410 7.14 -21.60 12.87
C ILE A 410 8.51 -21.26 12.26
N ASN A 411 8.58 -21.14 10.94
CA ASN A 411 9.82 -20.88 10.22
C ASN A 411 10.42 -19.50 10.53
N ARG A 412 9.61 -18.56 11.02
CA ARG A 412 10.01 -17.17 11.28
C ARG A 412 10.09 -16.83 12.76
N GLU A 413 9.77 -17.76 13.64
CA GLU A 413 9.84 -17.60 15.09
C GLU A 413 9.07 -16.37 15.60
N ASN A 414 7.91 -16.08 15.00
CA ASN A 414 7.02 -15.02 15.45
C ASN A 414 5.86 -15.59 16.28
N ILE A 415 6.21 -16.23 17.38
CA ILE A 415 5.30 -17.00 18.24
C ILE A 415 4.27 -16.11 18.95
N GLY A 416 4.57 -14.81 19.13
CA GLY A 416 3.63 -13.86 19.75
C GLY A 416 2.26 -13.82 19.09
N GLN A 417 2.16 -14.05 17.76
CA GLN A 417 0.88 -14.15 17.08
C GLN A 417 0.03 -15.35 17.52
N LEU A 418 0.67 -16.47 17.93
CA LEU A 418 -0.05 -17.63 18.46
C LEU A 418 -0.53 -17.38 19.89
N ASN A 419 0.22 -16.61 20.69
CA ASN A 419 -0.19 -16.19 22.02
C ASN A 419 -1.41 -15.27 21.91
N GLU A 420 -1.37 -14.28 21.01
CA GLU A 420 -2.51 -13.40 20.72
C GLU A 420 -3.75 -14.19 20.31
N GLN A 421 -3.61 -15.10 19.34
CA GLN A 421 -4.70 -15.96 18.90
C GLN A 421 -5.26 -16.82 20.04
N SER A 422 -4.38 -17.40 20.87
CA SER A 422 -4.79 -18.31 21.94
C SER A 422 -5.57 -17.58 23.05
N LEU A 423 -5.10 -16.41 23.48
CA LEU A 423 -5.79 -15.62 24.50
C LEU A 423 -7.13 -15.06 23.97
N SER A 424 -7.12 -14.55 22.74
CA SER A 424 -8.36 -14.12 22.09
C SER A 424 -9.35 -15.26 21.91
N PHE A 425 -8.88 -16.45 21.52
CA PHE A 425 -9.73 -17.66 21.45
C PHE A 425 -10.36 -18.00 22.80
N ILE A 426 -9.59 -17.99 23.88
CA ILE A 426 -10.09 -18.28 25.23
C ILE A 426 -11.14 -17.25 25.63
N GLY A 427 -10.85 -15.95 25.42
CA GLY A 427 -11.79 -14.87 25.68
C GLY A 427 -13.10 -15.02 24.90
N MET A 428 -13.02 -15.34 23.62
CA MET A 428 -14.20 -15.61 22.78
C MET A 428 -15.03 -16.79 23.31
N ARG A 429 -14.39 -17.88 23.76
CA ARG A 429 -15.11 -19.04 24.33
C ARG A 429 -15.76 -18.71 25.65
N ILE A 430 -15.16 -17.85 26.48
CA ILE A 430 -15.77 -17.36 27.72
C ILE A 430 -17.03 -16.53 27.39
N LEU A 431 -16.92 -15.61 26.42
CA LEU A 431 -18.09 -14.82 25.98
C LEU A 431 -19.17 -15.68 25.34
N ASP A 432 -18.84 -16.70 24.55
CA ASP A 432 -19.81 -17.66 24.00
C ASP A 432 -20.52 -18.41 25.13
N TYR A 433 -19.82 -18.74 26.22
CA TYR A 433 -20.42 -19.37 27.40
C TYR A 433 -21.35 -18.42 28.15
N PHE A 434 -21.00 -17.13 28.26
CA PHE A 434 -21.84 -16.11 28.87
C PHE A 434 -23.19 -15.91 28.14
N LYS A 435 -23.22 -16.14 26.82
CA LYS A 435 -24.46 -16.07 26.02
C LYS A 435 -25.42 -17.20 26.30
N LEU A 436 -25.01 -18.27 26.95
CA LEU A 436 -25.87 -19.42 27.27
C LEU A 436 -26.81 -19.15 28.46
N GLU A 437 -26.75 -17.99 29.12
CA GLU A 437 -27.61 -17.54 30.21
C GLU A 437 -27.72 -18.51 31.42
N VAL A 438 -26.72 -19.37 31.59
CA VAL A 438 -26.67 -20.35 32.69
C VAL A 438 -26.19 -19.71 33.99
N LEU A 439 -25.41 -18.62 33.88
CA LEU A 439 -24.76 -17.92 34.98
C LEU A 439 -25.46 -16.57 35.27
N SER A 440 -25.47 -16.18 36.54
CA SER A 440 -25.81 -14.82 36.97
C SER A 440 -24.75 -13.82 36.49
N ALA A 441 -25.09 -12.53 36.45
CA ALA A 441 -24.13 -11.48 36.06
C ALA A 441 -22.91 -11.46 37.00
N THR A 442 -23.14 -11.63 38.30
CA THR A 442 -22.07 -11.75 39.30
C THR A 442 -21.11 -12.90 39.00
N GLU A 443 -21.62 -14.11 38.72
CA GLU A 443 -20.80 -15.28 38.40
C GLU A 443 -20.00 -15.06 37.11
N LYS A 444 -20.57 -14.39 36.11
CA LYS A 444 -19.85 -14.02 34.86
C LYS A 444 -18.71 -13.06 35.16
N CYS A 445 -18.91 -12.04 36.02
CA CYS A 445 -17.86 -11.12 36.45
C CYS A 445 -16.71 -11.82 37.14
N TYR A 446 -17.00 -12.75 38.08
CA TYR A 446 -15.96 -13.51 38.76
C TYR A 446 -15.22 -14.48 37.78
N MET A 447 -15.91 -15.06 36.81
CA MET A 447 -15.28 -15.87 35.78
C MET A 447 -14.36 -15.03 34.87
N TRP A 448 -14.79 -13.82 34.48
CA TRP A 448 -13.99 -12.84 33.80
C TRP A 448 -12.76 -12.47 34.62
N TYR A 449 -12.94 -12.12 35.90
CA TYR A 449 -11.87 -11.79 36.83
C TYR A 449 -10.86 -12.91 36.94
N ASP A 450 -11.31 -14.14 37.09
CA ASP A 450 -10.43 -15.31 37.16
C ASP A 450 -9.58 -15.51 35.92
N PHE A 451 -10.13 -15.23 34.73
CA PHE A 451 -9.37 -15.30 33.48
C PHE A 451 -8.37 -14.17 33.36
N VAL A 452 -8.81 -12.93 33.56
CA VAL A 452 -7.96 -11.76 33.39
C VAL A 452 -6.86 -11.73 34.47
N ASN A 453 -7.15 -12.13 35.71
CA ASN A 453 -6.17 -12.20 36.80
C ASN A 453 -5.02 -13.21 36.51
N MET A 454 -5.25 -14.24 35.72
CA MET A 454 -4.19 -15.15 35.27
C MET A 454 -3.26 -14.54 34.20
N VAL A 455 -3.75 -13.54 33.49
CA VAL A 455 -3.04 -12.86 32.39
C VAL A 455 -2.40 -11.55 32.89
N ASP A 456 -3.21 -10.68 33.46
CA ASP A 456 -2.82 -9.40 34.02
C ASP A 456 -3.56 -9.15 35.36
N PRO A 457 -2.92 -9.47 36.49
CA PRO A 457 -3.50 -9.24 37.82
C PRO A 457 -3.80 -7.77 38.12
N ALA A 458 -3.04 -6.83 37.54
CA ALA A 458 -3.25 -5.41 37.78
C ALA A 458 -4.56 -4.94 37.15
N GLN A 459 -4.82 -5.34 35.90
CA GLN A 459 -6.07 -5.06 35.20
C GLN A 459 -7.27 -5.68 35.95
N ALA A 460 -7.15 -6.94 36.34
CA ALA A 460 -8.23 -7.63 37.05
C ALA A 460 -8.61 -6.93 38.36
N ASN A 461 -7.63 -6.55 39.17
CA ASN A 461 -7.83 -5.86 40.45
C ASN A 461 -8.42 -4.46 40.24
N PHE A 462 -7.91 -3.71 39.23
CA PHE A 462 -8.44 -2.39 38.89
C PHE A 462 -9.97 -2.44 38.63
N PHE A 463 -10.43 -3.36 37.80
CA PHE A 463 -11.85 -3.48 37.50
C PHE A 463 -12.65 -3.96 38.72
N LYS A 464 -12.12 -4.86 39.54
CA LYS A 464 -12.77 -5.30 40.77
C LYS A 464 -12.92 -4.20 41.83
N GLU A 465 -12.00 -3.26 41.86
CA GLU A 465 -12.04 -2.08 42.75
C GLU A 465 -13.04 -1.02 42.26
N ASN A 466 -13.21 -0.89 40.93
CA ASN A 466 -14.06 0.16 40.33
C ASN A 466 -15.47 -0.30 39.96
N VAL A 467 -15.73 -1.60 39.84
CA VAL A 467 -17.02 -2.19 39.51
C VAL A 467 -17.42 -3.13 40.63
N ASN A 468 -18.57 -2.91 41.23
CA ASN A 468 -19.06 -3.79 42.26
C ASN A 468 -19.66 -5.07 41.65
N PHE A 469 -18.87 -6.15 41.62
CA PHE A 469 -19.30 -7.44 41.07
C PHE A 469 -20.44 -8.11 41.86
N ASP A 470 -20.65 -7.72 43.11
CA ASP A 470 -21.73 -8.25 43.94
C ASP A 470 -23.07 -7.54 43.70
N ASP A 471 -23.09 -6.38 43.04
CA ASP A 471 -24.29 -5.72 42.56
C ASP A 471 -24.65 -6.24 41.18
N GLU A 472 -25.79 -6.92 41.07
CA GLU A 472 -26.24 -7.54 39.82
C GLU A 472 -26.47 -6.53 38.68
N PHE A 473 -26.82 -5.28 38.99
CA PHE A 473 -27.03 -4.24 37.99
C PHE A 473 -25.67 -3.76 37.40
N GLU A 474 -24.71 -3.40 38.26
CA GLU A 474 -23.36 -2.99 37.82
C GLU A 474 -22.66 -4.14 37.11
N ALA A 475 -22.73 -5.35 37.63
CA ALA A 475 -22.19 -6.55 37.00
C ALA A 475 -22.80 -6.78 35.61
N LYS A 476 -24.11 -6.58 35.44
CA LYS A 476 -24.77 -6.72 34.14
C LYS A 476 -24.30 -5.66 33.14
N VAL A 477 -24.22 -4.39 33.53
CA VAL A 477 -23.71 -3.31 32.68
C VAL A 477 -22.27 -3.61 32.21
N PHE A 478 -21.42 -4.09 33.13
CA PHE A 478 -20.06 -4.48 32.81
C PHE A 478 -20.01 -5.66 31.82
N ILE A 479 -20.80 -6.69 32.02
CA ILE A 479 -20.86 -7.85 31.10
C ILE A 479 -21.41 -7.43 29.72
N ASP A 480 -22.42 -6.58 29.69
CA ASP A 480 -22.98 -6.09 28.42
C ASP A 480 -21.95 -5.29 27.61
N SER A 481 -21.08 -4.50 28.25
CA SER A 481 -19.98 -3.80 27.59
C SER A 481 -18.95 -4.75 26.92
N LEU A 482 -18.70 -5.92 27.53
CA LEU A 482 -17.81 -6.91 26.94
C LEU A 482 -18.35 -7.51 25.62
N PHE A 483 -19.68 -7.52 25.46
CA PHE A 483 -20.29 -7.99 24.20
C PHE A 483 -20.21 -6.97 23.08
N GLU A 484 -20.18 -5.68 23.38
CA GLU A 484 -20.01 -4.61 22.40
C GLU A 484 -18.66 -4.70 21.72
N ASP A 485 -17.61 -5.01 22.47
CA ASP A 485 -16.24 -5.17 21.94
C ASP A 485 -16.04 -6.49 21.18
N ASP A 486 -17.01 -7.42 21.21
CA ASP A 486 -16.91 -8.79 20.67
C ASP A 486 -15.58 -9.48 21.04
N GLY A 487 -15.08 -9.20 22.26
CA GLY A 487 -13.84 -9.77 22.80
C GLY A 487 -13.53 -9.26 24.21
N ILE A 488 -12.71 -10.00 24.95
CA ILE A 488 -12.19 -9.54 26.24
C ILE A 488 -10.90 -8.78 26.00
N ILE A 489 -10.91 -7.47 26.26
CA ILE A 489 -9.75 -6.62 26.14
C ILE A 489 -8.74 -6.99 27.23
N LEU A 490 -7.49 -7.26 26.84
CA LEU A 490 -6.40 -7.62 27.74
C LEU A 490 -5.26 -6.62 27.59
N SER A 491 -4.70 -6.19 28.73
CA SER A 491 -3.51 -5.34 28.77
C SER A 491 -2.29 -6.22 28.98
N ILE A 492 -1.35 -6.20 28.02
CA ILE A 492 -0.13 -7.01 28.05
C ILE A 492 1.05 -6.14 27.71
N GLN A 493 1.86 -5.82 28.70
CA GLN A 493 3.05 -5.00 28.50
C GLN A 493 4.03 -5.67 27.52
N PRO A 494 4.75 -4.89 26.69
CA PRO A 494 5.57 -5.41 25.59
C PRO A 494 6.62 -6.43 26.01
N PHE A 495 7.20 -6.25 27.19
CA PHE A 495 8.28 -7.09 27.72
C PHE A 495 7.83 -8.15 28.71
N THR A 496 6.54 -8.35 28.88
CA THR A 496 5.99 -9.39 29.75
C THR A 496 6.45 -10.77 29.27
N THR A 497 7.07 -11.53 30.17
CA THR A 497 7.51 -12.92 29.95
C THR A 497 6.62 -13.93 30.65
N THR A 498 5.65 -13.48 31.44
CA THR A 498 4.74 -14.32 32.24
C THR A 498 3.79 -15.15 31.37
N ILE A 499 3.47 -14.66 30.17
CA ILE A 499 2.56 -15.36 29.24
C ILE A 499 3.40 -16.33 28.40
N ASN A 500 3.48 -17.56 28.86
CA ASN A 500 4.19 -18.65 28.20
C ASN A 500 3.27 -19.88 28.05
N ILE A 501 3.83 -21.01 27.58
CA ILE A 501 3.09 -22.26 27.39
C ILE A 501 2.52 -22.77 28.71
N ASP A 502 3.24 -22.60 29.83
CA ASP A 502 2.80 -23.06 31.15
C ASP A 502 1.58 -22.25 31.61
N THR A 503 1.61 -20.94 31.48
CA THR A 503 0.46 -20.05 31.78
C THR A 503 -0.75 -20.41 30.95
N LEU A 504 -0.59 -20.62 29.65
CA LEU A 504 -1.68 -21.07 28.78
C LEU A 504 -2.21 -22.44 29.20
N SER A 505 -1.34 -23.36 29.59
CA SER A 505 -1.74 -24.69 30.09
C SER A 505 -2.50 -24.58 31.40
N ASP A 506 -2.13 -23.71 32.30
CA ASP A 506 -2.85 -23.46 33.56
C ASP A 506 -4.22 -22.84 33.33
N ILE A 507 -4.36 -21.93 32.37
CA ILE A 507 -5.65 -21.38 31.95
C ILE A 507 -6.55 -22.50 31.41
N TYR A 508 -6.05 -23.38 30.55
CA TYR A 508 -6.80 -24.53 30.03
C TYR A 508 -7.16 -25.55 31.13
N ARG A 509 -6.32 -25.71 32.15
CA ARG A 509 -6.65 -26.57 33.32
C ARG A 509 -7.78 -25.97 34.14
N LYS A 510 -7.76 -24.66 34.39
CA LYS A 510 -8.79 -23.95 35.14
C LYS A 510 -10.11 -23.94 34.38
N PHE A 511 -10.07 -23.66 33.10
CA PHE A 511 -11.23 -23.62 32.19
C PHE A 511 -11.29 -24.88 31.33
N SER A 512 -11.29 -26.08 31.97
CA SER A 512 -11.21 -27.37 31.27
C SER A 512 -12.37 -27.66 30.31
N TRP A 513 -13.47 -26.91 30.40
CA TRP A 513 -14.60 -26.97 29.50
C TRP A 513 -14.34 -26.27 28.15
N ILE A 514 -13.32 -25.40 28.03
CA ILE A 514 -12.93 -24.75 26.78
C ILE A 514 -12.34 -25.83 25.84
N LYS A 515 -13.03 -26.08 24.73
CA LYS A 515 -12.59 -26.98 23.68
C LYS A 515 -12.32 -26.20 22.41
N GLN A 516 -11.30 -26.63 21.67
CA GLN A 516 -11.02 -26.13 20.34
C GLN A 516 -12.18 -26.38 19.38
N TYR A 517 -12.29 -25.56 18.34
CA TYR A 517 -13.38 -25.63 17.37
C TYR A 517 -13.25 -26.83 16.43
N LYS A 518 -14.36 -27.46 16.12
CA LYS A 518 -14.47 -28.34 14.96
C LYS A 518 -14.83 -27.51 13.75
N VAL A 519 -13.83 -27.29 12.89
CA VAL A 519 -13.96 -26.41 11.75
C VAL A 519 -14.54 -27.16 10.56
N LYS A 520 -15.52 -26.57 9.87
CA LYS A 520 -16.03 -27.04 8.59
C LYS A 520 -15.40 -26.20 7.47
N VAL A 521 -14.71 -26.87 6.56
CA VAL A 521 -14.00 -26.24 5.43
C VAL A 521 -14.78 -26.50 4.15
N PRO A 522 -15.06 -25.48 3.32
CA PRO A 522 -15.68 -25.70 2.02
C PRO A 522 -14.70 -26.38 1.07
N MET A 523 -15.12 -27.48 0.49
CA MET A 523 -14.40 -28.24 -0.52
C MET A 523 -15.21 -28.28 -1.79
N VAL A 524 -14.60 -27.96 -2.92
CA VAL A 524 -15.24 -28.05 -4.24
C VAL A 524 -14.97 -29.44 -4.78
N ASP A 525 -16.02 -30.18 -5.14
CA ASP A 525 -15.93 -31.49 -5.76
C ASP A 525 -15.57 -31.39 -7.26
N SER A 526 -15.32 -32.53 -7.90
CA SER A 526 -14.99 -32.59 -9.34
C SER A 526 -16.11 -32.05 -10.25
N ASN A 527 -17.32 -31.91 -9.72
CA ASN A 527 -18.50 -31.42 -10.44
C ASN A 527 -18.76 -29.93 -10.21
N GLY A 528 -17.92 -29.27 -9.38
CA GLY A 528 -18.05 -27.86 -9.03
C GLY A 528 -19.00 -27.59 -7.85
N ASN A 529 -19.54 -28.61 -7.17
CA ASN A 529 -20.43 -28.43 -6.03
C ASN A 529 -19.59 -28.18 -4.76
N VAL A 530 -20.03 -27.21 -3.95
CA VAL A 530 -19.42 -26.91 -2.66
C VAL A 530 -19.96 -27.85 -1.59
N ARG A 531 -19.05 -28.57 -0.92
CA ARG A 531 -19.36 -29.44 0.20
C ARG A 531 -18.60 -28.99 1.43
N MET A 532 -19.27 -28.80 2.56
CA MET A 532 -18.64 -28.51 3.85
C MET A 532 -18.10 -29.80 4.47
N VAL A 533 -16.78 -29.87 4.63
CA VAL A 533 -16.07 -31.03 5.19
C VAL A 533 -15.50 -30.64 6.56
N GLN A 534 -15.82 -31.43 7.58
CA GLN A 534 -15.32 -31.20 8.93
C GLN A 534 -13.86 -31.66 9.07
N THR A 535 -13.04 -30.87 9.75
CA THR A 535 -11.65 -31.23 10.05
C THR A 535 -11.58 -32.44 10.98
N ARG A 536 -10.57 -33.28 10.78
CA ARG A 536 -10.38 -34.50 11.64
C ARG A 536 -9.98 -34.15 13.06
N ARG A 537 -9.17 -33.08 13.23
CA ARG A 537 -8.74 -32.57 14.53
C ARG A 537 -9.40 -31.24 14.81
N PRO A 538 -9.72 -30.95 16.07
CA PRO A 538 -10.14 -29.61 16.47
C PRO A 538 -9.01 -28.62 16.22
N MET A 539 -9.36 -27.36 16.00
CA MET A 539 -8.44 -26.27 15.70
C MET A 539 -8.76 -25.03 16.54
N SER A 540 -7.76 -24.26 16.88
CA SER A 540 -7.94 -22.94 17.48
C SER A 540 -8.16 -21.89 16.38
N ALA A 541 -9.16 -21.03 16.60
CA ALA A 541 -9.38 -19.84 15.79
C ALA A 541 -9.65 -18.68 16.74
N GLY A 542 -8.88 -17.63 16.66
CA GLY A 542 -9.00 -16.45 17.50
C GLY A 542 -8.73 -15.19 16.71
N LYS A 543 -9.14 -14.06 17.26
CA LYS A 543 -8.89 -12.76 16.64
C LYS A 543 -7.41 -12.41 16.74
N ILE A 544 -6.85 -11.96 15.64
CA ILE A 544 -5.50 -11.37 15.54
C ILE A 544 -5.65 -9.99 14.92
N TYR A 545 -4.91 -9.04 15.44
CA TYR A 545 -4.92 -7.68 14.94
C TYR A 545 -4.13 -7.56 13.65
N HIS A 546 -4.79 -7.14 12.56
CA HIS A 546 -4.22 -6.99 11.24
C HIS A 546 -4.33 -5.57 10.73
N TYR A 547 -3.36 -5.13 9.94
CA TYR A 547 -3.38 -3.84 9.26
C TYR A 547 -2.92 -3.96 7.81
N ARG A 548 -3.43 -3.04 7.00
CA ARG A 548 -3.11 -2.95 5.58
C ARG A 548 -1.83 -2.15 5.37
N LEU A 549 -0.97 -2.64 4.47
CA LEU A 549 0.25 -1.95 4.11
C LEU A 549 0.07 -1.13 2.83
N LYS A 550 0.86 -0.05 2.69
CA LYS A 550 0.88 0.83 1.50
C LYS A 550 1.23 0.14 0.18
N GLN A 551 1.72 -1.10 0.24
CA GLN A 551 2.06 -1.89 -0.95
C GLN A 551 0.81 -2.59 -1.48
N TYR A 552 0.01 -1.88 -2.28
CA TYR A 552 -1.18 -2.41 -2.93
C TYR A 552 -0.92 -2.81 -4.38
N ALA A 553 -1.74 -3.72 -4.92
CA ALA A 553 -1.50 -4.39 -6.20
C ALA A 553 -1.49 -3.40 -7.38
N GLU A 554 -2.42 -2.44 -7.41
CA GLU A 554 -2.52 -1.44 -8.49
C GLU A 554 -1.24 -0.61 -8.63
N GLU A 555 -0.59 -0.26 -7.52
CA GLU A 555 0.69 0.47 -7.55
C GLU A 555 1.83 -0.37 -8.11
N LYS A 556 1.76 -1.70 -7.99
CA LYS A 556 2.78 -2.63 -8.47
C LYS A 556 2.63 -2.99 -9.93
N PHE A 557 1.45 -2.78 -10.51
CA PHE A 557 1.21 -3.02 -11.92
C PHE A 557 2.05 -2.05 -12.78
N SER A 558 2.77 -2.58 -13.74
CA SER A 558 3.68 -1.81 -14.58
C SER A 558 3.52 -2.18 -16.04
N VAL A 559 3.30 -1.19 -16.88
CA VAL A 559 3.27 -1.31 -18.35
C VAL A 559 4.26 -0.33 -18.93
N THR A 560 5.00 -0.74 -19.92
CA THR A 560 5.94 0.12 -20.65
C THR A 560 5.79 -0.05 -22.15
N SER A 561 5.98 1.03 -22.90
CA SER A 561 6.01 0.98 -24.37
C SER A 561 7.42 0.68 -24.88
N LEU A 562 7.51 0.20 -26.11
CA LEU A 562 8.79 -0.07 -26.78
C LEU A 562 9.57 1.19 -27.13
N SER A 563 8.90 2.33 -27.24
CA SER A 563 9.52 3.61 -27.58
C SER A 563 10.33 4.22 -26.43
N ALA A 564 10.08 3.78 -25.18
CA ALA A 564 10.73 4.31 -24.00
C ALA A 564 12.14 3.75 -23.76
N THR A 565 13.03 3.93 -24.72
CA THR A 565 14.45 3.53 -24.59
C THR A 565 15.35 4.75 -24.42
N ASN A 566 16.41 4.61 -23.63
CA ASN A 566 17.45 5.63 -23.53
C ASN A 566 18.41 5.58 -24.73
N LEU A 567 19.38 6.51 -24.81
CA LEU A 567 20.41 6.55 -25.85
C LEU A 567 21.24 5.26 -25.98
N LYS A 568 21.24 4.42 -24.93
CA LYS A 568 21.92 3.12 -24.92
C LYS A 568 21.01 1.95 -25.33
N ASN A 569 19.81 2.23 -25.86
CA ASN A 569 18.78 1.24 -26.21
C ASN A 569 18.32 0.35 -25.04
N LEU A 570 18.42 0.86 -23.82
CA LEU A 570 17.87 0.21 -22.62
C LEU A 570 16.57 0.89 -22.25
N ASN A 571 15.61 0.11 -21.73
CA ASN A 571 14.35 0.66 -21.24
C ASN A 571 14.63 1.67 -20.12
N THR A 572 14.02 2.85 -20.22
CA THR A 572 14.20 3.90 -19.23
C THR A 572 13.51 3.53 -17.93
N ARG A 573 14.19 3.73 -16.80
CA ARG A 573 13.64 3.61 -15.45
C ARG A 573 13.19 4.95 -14.87
N SER A 574 13.47 6.04 -15.57
CA SER A 574 13.14 7.39 -15.11
C SER A 574 11.65 7.66 -15.24
N LYS A 575 11.00 8.10 -14.17
CA LYS A 575 9.61 8.57 -14.18
C LYS A 575 9.44 9.80 -15.10
N ALA A 576 10.45 10.65 -15.20
CA ALA A 576 10.40 11.88 -16.00
C ALA A 576 10.21 11.63 -17.50
N ASN A 577 10.77 10.55 -18.03
CA ASN A 577 10.64 10.23 -19.46
C ASN A 577 9.31 9.58 -19.81
N LYS A 578 8.44 9.33 -18.81
CA LYS A 578 7.15 8.65 -18.94
C LYS A 578 5.95 9.56 -18.68
N MET A 579 6.19 10.86 -18.49
CA MET A 579 5.14 11.84 -18.17
C MET A 579 4.04 11.97 -19.24
N TYR A 580 4.29 11.48 -20.44
CA TYR A 580 3.37 11.57 -21.59
C TYR A 580 2.65 10.24 -21.91
N GLU A 581 2.88 9.20 -21.12
CA GLU A 581 2.31 7.88 -21.37
C GLU A 581 1.10 7.63 -20.43
N ALA A 582 0.28 6.64 -20.80
CA ALA A 582 -0.96 6.31 -20.10
C ALA A 582 -0.78 6.05 -18.61
N LYS A 583 -1.86 6.19 -17.84
CA LYS A 583 -1.97 6.04 -16.38
C LYS A 583 -1.16 4.89 -15.77
N PHE A 584 -1.07 3.77 -16.47
CA PHE A 584 -0.40 2.55 -15.99
C PHE A 584 1.07 2.45 -16.42
N THR A 585 1.61 3.45 -17.10
CA THR A 585 2.99 3.42 -17.56
C THR A 585 3.92 3.73 -16.39
N LYS A 586 4.45 2.69 -15.81
CA LYS A 586 5.43 2.76 -14.71
C LYS A 586 6.80 2.29 -15.17
N THR A 587 7.80 2.49 -14.32
CA THR A 587 9.13 1.94 -14.52
C THR A 587 9.05 0.43 -14.76
N PRO A 588 9.66 -0.11 -15.83
CA PRO A 588 9.62 -1.53 -16.09
C PRO A 588 10.23 -2.32 -14.94
N ILE A 589 9.55 -3.40 -14.56
CA ILE A 589 10.04 -4.34 -13.55
C ILE A 589 11.10 -5.22 -14.21
N MET A 590 12.25 -5.39 -13.53
CA MET A 590 13.25 -6.34 -13.98
C MET A 590 12.83 -7.76 -13.65
N PHE A 591 13.09 -8.66 -14.60
CA PHE A 591 13.03 -10.08 -14.38
C PHE A 591 14.17 -10.48 -13.44
N GLY A 592 13.85 -10.94 -12.23
CA GLY A 592 14.83 -11.24 -11.20
C GLY A 592 15.57 -12.57 -11.44
N PHE A 593 16.63 -12.78 -10.68
CA PHE A 593 17.39 -14.05 -10.78
C PHE A 593 16.59 -15.24 -10.23
N MET A 594 15.66 -15.02 -9.28
CA MET A 594 14.81 -16.09 -8.75
C MET A 594 13.84 -16.58 -9.83
N GLU A 595 13.16 -15.67 -10.53
CA GLU A 595 12.26 -15.98 -11.65
C GLU A 595 13.01 -16.66 -12.80
N ALA A 596 14.25 -16.22 -13.08
CA ALA A 596 15.10 -16.88 -14.06
C ALA A 596 15.49 -18.29 -13.60
N GLY A 597 15.80 -18.47 -12.32
CA GLY A 597 16.08 -19.76 -11.70
C GLY A 597 14.91 -20.74 -11.81
N ASP A 598 13.70 -20.29 -11.49
CA ASP A 598 12.48 -21.08 -11.60
C ASP A 598 12.20 -21.51 -13.04
N MET A 599 12.37 -20.62 -14.01
CA MET A 599 12.26 -20.96 -15.42
C MET A 599 13.32 -21.98 -15.87
N MET A 600 14.55 -21.88 -15.33
CA MET A 600 15.58 -22.86 -15.60
C MET A 600 15.22 -24.24 -15.02
N HIS A 601 14.67 -24.29 -13.82
CA HIS A 601 14.16 -25.52 -13.19
C HIS A 601 13.00 -26.16 -13.97
N LEU A 602 12.11 -25.33 -14.51
CA LEU A 602 11.01 -25.78 -15.37
C LEU A 602 11.51 -26.23 -16.76
N GLY A 603 12.82 -26.12 -17.06
CA GLY A 603 13.39 -26.50 -18.34
C GLY A 603 13.01 -25.58 -19.50
N VAL A 604 12.56 -24.35 -19.22
CA VAL A 604 12.19 -23.34 -20.23
C VAL A 604 13.34 -22.36 -20.51
N GLN A 605 14.57 -22.84 -20.47
CA GLN A 605 15.78 -22.04 -20.71
C GLN A 605 15.76 -21.25 -22.01
N TYR A 606 15.04 -21.73 -23.02
CA TYR A 606 14.88 -20.98 -24.28
C TYR A 606 14.09 -19.68 -24.12
N VAL A 607 13.11 -19.64 -23.22
CA VAL A 607 12.36 -18.42 -22.91
C VAL A 607 13.30 -17.44 -22.20
N VAL A 608 14.13 -17.90 -21.28
CA VAL A 608 15.15 -17.06 -20.64
C VAL A 608 16.12 -16.49 -21.65
N MET A 609 16.62 -17.32 -22.57
CA MET A 609 17.49 -16.87 -23.67
C MET A 609 16.78 -15.87 -24.59
N LEU A 610 15.51 -16.10 -24.93
CA LEU A 610 14.71 -15.19 -25.72
C LEU A 610 14.58 -13.82 -25.04
N LEU A 611 14.24 -13.81 -23.75
CA LEU A 611 14.15 -12.61 -22.94
C LEU A 611 15.50 -11.86 -22.89
N MET A 612 16.61 -12.56 -22.74
CA MET A 612 17.95 -11.96 -22.73
C MET A 612 18.33 -11.37 -24.10
N LEU A 613 18.02 -12.09 -25.17
CA LEU A 613 18.41 -11.67 -26.53
C LEU A 613 17.56 -10.51 -27.05
N TYR A 614 16.28 -10.49 -26.73
CA TYR A 614 15.33 -9.53 -27.31
C TYR A 614 14.94 -8.40 -26.37
N SER A 615 15.16 -8.52 -25.05
CA SER A 615 14.87 -7.42 -24.16
C SER A 615 15.82 -6.25 -24.39
N SER A 616 15.28 -5.04 -24.43
CA SER A 616 16.04 -3.79 -24.58
C SER A 616 16.97 -3.75 -25.81
N SER A 617 16.59 -4.39 -26.90
CA SER A 617 17.38 -4.42 -28.14
C SER A 617 16.54 -3.99 -29.34
N PRO A 618 17.18 -3.51 -30.43
CA PRO A 618 16.50 -3.24 -31.70
C PRO A 618 15.76 -4.46 -32.26
N LEU A 619 16.27 -5.66 -31.99
CA LEU A 619 15.63 -6.92 -32.36
C LEU A 619 14.31 -7.14 -31.61
N GLY A 620 14.28 -6.83 -30.30
CA GLY A 620 13.04 -6.90 -29.52
C GLY A 620 11.97 -5.97 -30.06
N ARG A 621 12.34 -4.76 -30.47
CA ARG A 621 11.42 -3.82 -31.10
C ARG A 621 10.87 -4.38 -32.42
N ARG A 622 11.70 -4.86 -33.33
CA ARG A 622 11.26 -5.47 -34.58
C ARG A 622 10.38 -6.68 -34.36
N LEU A 623 10.72 -7.55 -33.40
CA LEU A 623 9.90 -8.70 -33.04
C LEU A 623 8.52 -8.26 -32.59
N THR A 624 8.42 -7.27 -31.73
CA THR A 624 7.13 -6.80 -31.22
C THR A 624 6.34 -6.06 -32.29
N GLU A 625 6.99 -5.27 -33.16
CA GLU A 625 6.33 -4.65 -34.32
C GLU A 625 5.73 -5.70 -35.25
N GLN A 626 6.47 -6.79 -35.53
CA GLN A 626 5.96 -7.90 -36.34
C GLN A 626 4.81 -8.65 -35.67
N LEU A 627 4.87 -8.86 -34.33
CA LEU A 627 3.78 -9.48 -33.59
C LEU A 627 2.51 -8.63 -33.57
N LEU A 628 2.65 -7.31 -33.53
CA LEU A 628 1.52 -6.38 -33.47
C LEU A 628 0.92 -6.08 -34.86
N THR A 629 1.74 -6.03 -35.91
CA THR A 629 1.34 -5.57 -37.24
C THR A 629 1.33 -6.65 -38.30
N GLY A 630 1.97 -7.79 -38.06
CA GLY A 630 2.15 -8.87 -39.00
C GLY A 630 1.43 -10.15 -38.65
N ASP A 631 1.64 -11.15 -39.50
CA ASP A 631 1.23 -12.52 -39.19
C ASP A 631 2.16 -13.13 -38.16
N PRO A 632 1.67 -13.42 -36.92
CA PRO A 632 2.50 -13.96 -35.83
C PRO A 632 3.10 -15.35 -36.17
N TYR A 633 2.69 -15.99 -37.25
CA TYR A 633 3.17 -17.28 -37.72
C TYR A 633 4.31 -17.19 -38.75
N ASN A 634 4.47 -16.04 -39.41
CA ASN A 634 5.51 -15.76 -40.38
C ASN A 634 6.52 -14.72 -39.87
N ILE A 635 6.90 -14.82 -38.60
CA ILE A 635 7.89 -13.92 -38.03
C ILE A 635 9.25 -14.21 -38.65
N ASP A 636 9.70 -13.33 -39.53
CA ASP A 636 11.06 -13.37 -40.11
C ASP A 636 12.05 -12.66 -39.17
N ILE A 637 12.52 -13.41 -38.16
CA ILE A 637 13.59 -12.95 -37.31
C ILE A 637 14.91 -13.24 -38.01
N ARG A 638 15.31 -12.39 -38.95
CA ARG A 638 16.67 -12.38 -39.42
C ARG A 638 17.56 -11.81 -38.32
N LEU A 639 18.31 -12.68 -37.69
CA LEU A 639 19.40 -12.30 -36.80
C LEU A 639 20.48 -11.64 -37.66
N ASP A 640 20.32 -10.36 -37.91
CA ASP A 640 21.39 -9.56 -38.51
C ASP A 640 22.61 -9.64 -37.58
N HIS A 641 23.75 -10.06 -38.10
CA HIS A 641 24.99 -10.17 -37.35
C HIS A 641 25.47 -8.82 -36.74
N GLN A 642 24.82 -7.71 -37.12
CA GLN A 642 25.14 -6.36 -36.66
C GLN A 642 24.29 -5.91 -35.43
N SER A 643 23.26 -6.61 -35.05
CA SER A 643 22.48 -6.24 -33.85
C SER A 643 23.10 -6.87 -32.61
N LYS A 644 24.04 -6.17 -32.03
CA LYS A 644 24.66 -6.57 -30.77
C LYS A 644 23.66 -6.43 -29.62
N ASN A 645 23.51 -7.48 -28.80
CA ASN A 645 22.74 -7.42 -27.60
C ASN A 645 23.48 -6.61 -26.53
N ARG A 646 22.97 -5.43 -26.21
CA ARG A 646 23.62 -4.52 -25.26
C ARG A 646 23.77 -5.11 -23.86
N ASN A 647 22.84 -5.94 -23.40
CA ASN A 647 22.97 -6.60 -22.12
C ASN A 647 24.12 -7.60 -22.11
N ALA A 648 24.28 -8.37 -23.20
CA ALA A 648 25.41 -9.28 -23.34
C ALA A 648 26.74 -8.54 -23.40
N GLU A 649 26.81 -7.39 -24.10
CA GLU A 649 28.01 -6.54 -24.12
C GLU A 649 28.37 -6.00 -22.73
N ILE A 650 27.40 -5.55 -21.95
CA ILE A 650 27.62 -5.07 -20.58
C ILE A 650 28.13 -6.19 -19.68
N ILE A 651 27.49 -7.38 -19.75
CA ILE A 651 27.94 -8.54 -18.97
C ILE A 651 29.35 -8.93 -19.38
N ASN A 652 29.64 -8.96 -20.67
CA ASN A 652 30.97 -9.28 -21.17
C ASN A 652 32.03 -8.29 -20.68
N ALA A 653 31.75 -6.99 -20.77
CA ALA A 653 32.63 -5.95 -20.25
C ALA A 653 32.85 -6.07 -18.72
N LEU A 654 31.84 -6.43 -17.95
CA LEU A 654 32.02 -6.71 -16.53
C LEU A 654 32.87 -7.94 -16.25
N MET A 655 32.71 -9.01 -17.06
CA MET A 655 33.56 -10.20 -16.95
C MET A 655 34.99 -9.92 -17.34
N GLU A 656 35.21 -9.13 -18.40
CA GLU A 656 36.53 -8.70 -18.82
C GLU A 656 37.28 -7.92 -17.73
N THR A 657 36.57 -7.08 -16.94
CA THR A 657 37.19 -6.40 -15.79
C THR A 657 37.66 -7.36 -14.68
N MET A 658 37.08 -8.56 -14.62
CA MET A 658 37.51 -9.64 -13.74
C MET A 658 38.57 -10.57 -14.37
N GLY A 659 39.02 -10.28 -15.56
CA GLY A 659 39.95 -11.14 -16.32
C GLY A 659 39.28 -12.41 -16.86
N LEU A 660 37.99 -12.40 -17.09
CA LEU A 660 37.20 -13.52 -17.59
C LEU A 660 36.55 -13.16 -18.94
N GLU A 661 36.43 -14.12 -19.85
CA GLU A 661 35.73 -13.98 -21.12
C GLU A 661 34.50 -14.90 -21.15
N LEU A 662 33.35 -14.39 -21.62
CA LEU A 662 32.16 -15.18 -21.86
C LEU A 662 32.13 -15.67 -23.30
N VAL A 663 32.26 -16.99 -23.49
CA VAL A 663 32.16 -17.61 -24.78
C VAL A 663 30.79 -18.24 -24.99
N PHE A 664 30.02 -17.73 -25.96
CA PHE A 664 28.71 -18.27 -26.34
C PHE A 664 28.84 -19.24 -27.49
N ASN A 665 28.51 -20.51 -27.29
CA ASN A 665 28.47 -21.49 -28.36
C ASN A 665 27.32 -21.17 -29.33
N LYS A 666 27.60 -21.07 -30.62
CA LYS A 666 26.60 -20.85 -31.67
C LYS A 666 25.67 -22.06 -31.77
N ILE A 667 24.37 -21.86 -31.67
CA ILE A 667 23.39 -22.91 -31.90
C ILE A 667 23.37 -23.30 -33.38
N PRO A 668 23.53 -24.59 -33.73
CA PRO A 668 23.52 -25.02 -35.14
C PRO A 668 22.21 -24.64 -35.86
N LYS A 669 22.30 -24.21 -37.13
CA LYS A 669 21.15 -23.74 -37.93
C LYS A 669 19.96 -24.69 -37.96
N LYS A 670 20.19 -26.00 -38.01
CA LYS A 670 19.12 -27.03 -37.97
C LYS A 670 18.30 -27.04 -36.67
N ARG A 671 18.89 -26.66 -35.53
CA ARG A 671 18.18 -26.59 -34.26
C ARG A 671 17.39 -25.32 -34.09
N LYS A 672 17.82 -24.20 -34.66
CA LYS A 672 17.03 -22.95 -34.69
C LYS A 672 15.67 -23.19 -35.35
N GLN A 673 15.66 -23.90 -36.46
CA GLN A 673 14.43 -24.16 -37.21
C GLN A 673 13.51 -25.14 -36.47
N MET A 674 14.05 -26.04 -35.65
CA MET A 674 13.30 -27.00 -34.85
C MET A 674 12.63 -26.33 -33.64
N VAL A 675 13.28 -25.36 -33.00
CA VAL A 675 12.68 -24.59 -31.90
C VAL A 675 11.52 -23.73 -32.41
N LEU A 676 11.71 -23.03 -33.52
CA LEU A 676 10.66 -22.23 -34.16
C LEU A 676 9.49 -23.12 -34.65
N ASN A 677 9.78 -24.31 -35.20
CA ASN A 677 8.76 -25.26 -35.61
C ASN A 677 8.01 -25.88 -34.42
N VAL A 678 8.64 -26.06 -33.28
CA VAL A 678 7.97 -26.53 -32.06
C VAL A 678 7.06 -25.44 -31.51
N MET A 679 7.50 -24.20 -31.46
CA MET A 679 6.63 -23.09 -31.06
C MET A 679 5.48 -22.86 -32.03
N ALA A 680 5.70 -22.96 -33.33
CA ALA A 680 4.65 -22.84 -34.35
C ALA A 680 3.66 -24.02 -34.31
N LYS A 681 4.08 -25.22 -33.90
CA LYS A 681 3.18 -26.38 -33.77
C LYS A 681 2.38 -26.37 -32.46
N VAL A 682 2.86 -25.71 -31.44
CA VAL A 682 2.19 -25.65 -30.12
C VAL A 682 0.94 -24.78 -30.14
N VAL A 683 0.88 -23.80 -31.06
CA VAL A 683 -0.27 -22.85 -31.15
C VAL A 683 -0.71 -22.71 -32.61
N PRO A 684 -1.52 -23.62 -33.12
CA PRO A 684 -2.05 -23.49 -34.52
C PRO A 684 -3.04 -22.33 -34.64
N PRO A 685 -3.02 -21.57 -35.77
CA PRO A 685 -3.79 -20.36 -36.00
C PRO A 685 -5.30 -20.47 -35.83
N SER A 686 -5.85 -21.63 -36.17
CA SER A 686 -7.29 -21.88 -36.14
C SER A 686 -7.93 -21.93 -34.77
N ARG A 687 -7.15 -21.78 -33.67
CA ARG A 687 -7.62 -21.93 -32.29
C ARG A 687 -7.72 -20.64 -31.51
N PHE A 688 -7.30 -19.53 -32.03
CA PHE A 688 -7.53 -18.21 -31.43
C PHE A 688 -8.88 -17.60 -31.86
N ALA A 689 -9.78 -18.39 -32.43
CA ALA A 689 -11.15 -17.95 -32.62
C ALA A 689 -11.80 -17.68 -31.24
N PRO A 690 -12.60 -16.61 -31.08
CA PRO A 690 -13.09 -16.12 -29.78
C PRO A 690 -14.09 -17.01 -29.06
N LYS A 691 -14.13 -18.31 -29.36
CA LYS A 691 -15.01 -19.31 -28.74
C LYS A 691 -14.28 -20.50 -28.10
N THR A 692 -12.97 -20.50 -28.04
CA THR A 692 -12.22 -21.59 -27.39
C THR A 692 -12.18 -21.39 -25.89
N ASN A 693 -12.73 -22.35 -25.18
CA ASN A 693 -12.79 -22.38 -23.72
C ASN A 693 -11.38 -22.47 -23.14
N ILE A 694 -11.06 -21.64 -22.16
CA ILE A 694 -9.76 -21.63 -21.44
C ILE A 694 -9.38 -23.06 -20.96
N ARG A 695 -10.36 -23.89 -20.65
CA ARG A 695 -10.16 -25.31 -20.25
C ARG A 695 -9.52 -26.15 -21.36
N ASP A 696 -9.81 -25.89 -22.64
CA ASP A 696 -9.20 -26.63 -23.76
C ASP A 696 -7.75 -26.20 -24.02
N ILE A 697 -7.39 -25.00 -23.59
CA ILE A 697 -6.01 -24.50 -23.59
C ILE A 697 -5.25 -25.12 -22.43
N MET A 698 -5.83 -25.16 -21.21
CA MET A 698 -5.21 -25.74 -20.01
C MET A 698 -5.02 -27.26 -20.12
N GLY A 699 -5.99 -28.02 -20.66
CA GLY A 699 -5.86 -29.48 -20.84
C GLY A 699 -4.75 -29.89 -21.82
N ARG A 700 -4.25 -28.98 -22.66
CA ARG A 700 -3.12 -29.22 -23.55
C ARG A 700 -1.78 -28.73 -23.01
N PHE A 701 -1.80 -27.82 -22.04
CA PHE A 701 -0.62 -27.49 -21.26
C PHE A 701 -0.17 -28.67 -20.39
N ASP A 702 -1.09 -29.56 -19.98
CA ASP A 702 -0.74 -30.78 -19.25
C ASP A 702 -0.02 -31.83 -20.12
N GLU A 703 -0.27 -31.83 -21.44
CA GLU A 703 0.46 -32.70 -22.40
C GLU A 703 1.84 -32.13 -22.79
N LEU A 704 2.06 -30.80 -22.67
CA LEU A 704 3.32 -30.13 -23.00
C LEU A 704 4.51 -30.61 -22.17
N PRO A 705 4.41 -30.79 -20.82
CA PRO A 705 5.48 -31.36 -20.01
C PRO A 705 5.82 -32.80 -20.38
N MET A 706 4.84 -33.62 -20.76
CA MET A 706 5.06 -35.01 -21.18
C MET A 706 5.77 -35.10 -22.54
N MET A 707 5.36 -34.32 -23.52
CA MET A 707 6.04 -34.23 -24.83
C MET A 707 7.43 -33.62 -24.70
N TYR A 708 7.59 -32.65 -23.82
CA TYR A 708 8.88 -32.00 -23.52
C TYR A 708 9.82 -32.96 -22.76
N ASN A 709 9.31 -33.70 -21.78
CA ASN A 709 10.06 -34.70 -21.04
C ASN A 709 10.44 -35.92 -21.92
N ALA A 710 9.58 -36.36 -22.84
CA ALA A 710 9.92 -37.42 -23.77
C ALA A 710 11.02 -36.95 -24.76
N ALA A 711 10.96 -35.74 -25.26
CA ALA A 711 11.99 -35.14 -26.08
C ALA A 711 13.31 -34.87 -25.34
N MET A 712 13.26 -34.63 -24.02
CA MET A 712 14.43 -34.44 -23.18
C MET A 712 15.07 -35.78 -22.75
N THR A 713 14.29 -36.82 -22.39
CA THR A 713 14.81 -38.13 -21.98
C THR A 713 15.54 -38.84 -23.13
N GLU A 714 15.09 -38.71 -24.35
CA GLU A 714 15.82 -39.23 -25.52
C GLU A 714 17.13 -38.51 -25.82
N ARG A 715 17.36 -37.34 -25.27
CA ARG A 715 18.47 -36.43 -25.57
C ARG A 715 19.37 -36.08 -24.39
N GLN A 716 19.05 -36.47 -23.17
CA GLN A 716 19.94 -36.27 -22.01
C GLN A 716 21.28 -37.04 -22.17
N SER A 717 21.33 -38.03 -23.06
CA SER A 717 22.57 -38.73 -23.41
C SER A 717 23.48 -37.97 -24.42
N LYS A 718 22.98 -36.90 -25.07
CA LYS A 718 23.73 -36.10 -26.06
C LYS A 718 23.57 -34.60 -25.82
N ASN A 719 23.89 -34.19 -24.62
CA ASN A 719 23.88 -32.82 -24.08
C ASN A 719 24.20 -31.71 -25.11
N PRO A 720 23.21 -30.90 -25.54
CA PRO A 720 23.51 -29.86 -26.50
C PRO A 720 23.08 -28.45 -26.13
N LEU A 721 22.62 -28.17 -24.94
CA LEU A 721 22.12 -26.86 -24.54
C LEU A 721 22.48 -26.44 -23.11
N CYS A 722 23.58 -26.96 -22.59
CA CYS A 722 24.28 -26.23 -21.55
C CYS A 722 24.94 -25.01 -22.20
N LEU A 723 24.64 -23.81 -21.75
CA LEU A 723 25.52 -22.67 -21.87
C LEU A 723 26.85 -23.11 -21.24
N LYS A 724 27.81 -23.59 -22.04
CA LYS A 724 29.16 -23.81 -21.58
C LYS A 724 29.74 -22.41 -21.41
N VAL A 725 29.68 -21.87 -20.25
CA VAL A 725 30.49 -20.70 -19.87
C VAL A 725 31.89 -21.25 -19.66
N MET A 726 32.74 -21.14 -20.67
CA MET A 726 34.16 -21.36 -20.50
C MET A 726 34.76 -20.00 -20.09
N CYS A 727 35.14 -19.91 -18.82
CA CYS A 727 35.94 -18.79 -18.36
C CYS A 727 37.39 -19.05 -18.75
N LYS A 728 37.90 -18.33 -19.71
CA LYS A 728 39.32 -18.33 -20.09
C LYS A 728 40.01 -17.14 -19.39
N LYS A 729 41.08 -17.37 -18.69
CA LYS A 729 41.92 -16.29 -18.15
C LYS A 729 42.55 -15.54 -19.33
N VAL A 730 42.41 -14.24 -19.34
CA VAL A 730 43.04 -13.35 -20.29
C VAL A 730 44.58 -13.43 -20.06
N GLY A 731 45.32 -14.02 -20.94
CA GLY A 731 46.77 -14.14 -20.85
C GLY A 731 47.39 -15.49 -21.25
N ASP A 732 46.58 -16.52 -21.50
CA ASP A 732 47.09 -17.87 -21.84
C ASP A 732 47.13 -18.17 -23.35
N ASP A 733 47.05 -17.16 -24.22
CA ASP A 733 46.90 -17.36 -25.67
C ASP A 733 48.20 -17.36 -26.49
N GLU A 734 49.37 -17.64 -25.90
CA GLU A 734 50.59 -17.64 -26.73
C GLU A 734 51.02 -19.00 -27.37
N ASN A 735 50.26 -20.10 -27.17
CA ASN A 735 50.66 -21.36 -27.81
C ASN A 735 49.52 -22.35 -28.05
N ASP A 736 48.59 -22.08 -28.95
CA ASP A 736 47.79 -23.20 -29.50
C ASP A 736 47.26 -22.92 -30.92
N GLY A 737 48.14 -22.82 -31.84
CA GLY A 737 47.83 -22.70 -33.27
C GLY A 737 47.70 -24.03 -33.99
N ASN A 738 46.96 -25.02 -33.47
CA ASN A 738 46.53 -26.20 -34.25
C ASN A 738 45.72 -27.19 -33.39
N ARG A 739 44.47 -26.90 -33.14
CA ARG A 739 43.50 -27.95 -32.75
C ARG A 739 42.18 -27.78 -33.48
N LYS A 740 41.77 -28.83 -34.15
CA LYS A 740 40.47 -28.91 -34.82
C LYS A 740 39.33 -28.89 -33.78
N PRO A 741 38.19 -28.28 -34.07
CA PRO A 741 37.10 -28.06 -33.11
C PRO A 741 36.30 -29.31 -32.71
N GLU A 742 36.69 -30.51 -33.11
CA GLU A 742 35.91 -31.74 -32.90
C GLU A 742 36.30 -32.55 -31.66
N ASP A 743 37.47 -32.33 -31.07
CA ASP A 743 38.01 -33.22 -30.02
C ASP A 743 37.74 -32.75 -28.56
N ASP A 744 37.18 -31.56 -28.34
CA ASP A 744 37.02 -30.98 -26.99
C ASP A 744 35.65 -31.26 -26.31
N ILE A 745 34.86 -32.21 -26.84
CA ILE A 745 33.49 -32.44 -26.33
C ILE A 745 33.44 -33.44 -25.15
N GLU A 746 34.51 -34.19 -24.86
CA GLU A 746 34.42 -35.33 -23.92
C GLU A 746 34.94 -35.11 -22.48
N SER A 747 35.49 -33.97 -22.10
CA SER A 747 36.19 -33.91 -20.82
C SER A 747 35.84 -32.70 -19.92
N SER A 748 34.58 -32.42 -19.63
CA SER A 748 34.25 -31.54 -18.49
C SER A 748 33.00 -31.94 -17.77
N GLN A 749 33.12 -32.95 -16.95
CA GLN A 749 32.23 -33.15 -15.80
C GLN A 749 32.66 -32.19 -14.68
N ILE A 750 31.82 -31.25 -14.34
CA ILE A 750 32.01 -30.42 -13.15
C ILE A 750 31.75 -31.32 -11.93
N ARG A 751 32.81 -31.65 -11.18
CA ARG A 751 32.66 -32.16 -9.80
C ARG A 751 32.26 -30.99 -8.90
N ARG A 752 31.16 -31.15 -8.22
CA ARG A 752 30.76 -30.27 -7.12
C ARG A 752 31.70 -30.50 -5.91
N PRO A 753 31.98 -29.43 -5.11
CA PRO A 753 32.37 -29.63 -3.72
C PRO A 753 31.15 -29.98 -2.87
#